data_093316186d58c6fed6afcb1864cae66f
#
_entry.id   093316186d58c6fed6afcb1864cae66f
#
_cell.length_a   1.000
_cell.length_b   1.000
_cell.length_c   1.000
_cell.angle_alpha   90.00
_cell.angle_beta   90.00
_cell.angle_gamma   90.00
#
_symmetry.space_group_name_H-M   'P 1'
#
loop_
_entity.id
_entity.type
_entity.pdbx_description
1 polymer ?
#
loop_
_entity_poly.entity_id
_entity_poly.type
_entity_poly.pdbx_seq_one_letter_code
_entity_poly.pdbx_strand_id
1 'polypeptide(L)'
;MTLRELKIGESAVVTQLGGEGALRQHFLDMGMIPGAEVTVQKMAPMGDPMELKIHGYELTLRLADAEKIQVEKISEKREHPLPEKKHFKREHPGLGEGGKYHEKSSEHPLPDGTVLTYALVGNQNCGKTTLFNQLTGSNQHVGNFPGVTVDRKDGAIKGHPDTLVTDLPGIYSMSPYSSEEIVSRNFVLNEMPKAIINIVDATNIERNLYLTMQLLEMNIPMVVALNMMDEVTGNSGSIDINGMEALLGVPVIPISAAKNEGVDELVRHALHIAKYQERPTRQDFCDENDYDGAVHRCIHAVIHLIEDHARRAKLPVRFAASKAIEGDSLILEQLALDQNEKEMLEHIVLQLEKERGLDRNAAIADMRFSFIEKVCRQTVVKPKESKEHIRSQKIDRILTGKYTAIPCFFGIMVAVFYLTFNVIGACLQDLLALGIDALTKVTDHVLTAANVNPAIHGLVIDGIFSGVGSVLSFLPVIVTLFFFLSLMEDSGYIARVAFFMDKLLRKIGLSGRSIVPMLIGFGCTVPAVMSTRTLPSERDRKMTILLTPFMSCSAKLPIYAFFVNAFFPGRGGLIMAGLYILGIVMGILIALFYKGTLFKGEAVPFVMELPNYRLPGFKNVSQLLWEKAKDFLQRAFSVILVATVVVWFLQSFDLHLNMVTDSQNSILATIAGMIAPLFQPLGLGDWRICTSLISGFMAKESVVSTLEILFAGNVNTALSTLSAASLLVFSLLYTPCVAAIASIKRELGQRWAIGVVVWQCVIAWLAAFAVHLIGSFL
;
A
#
# COMPACT_ATOMS: atom_id res chain seq x y z
N MET A 1 22.81 -26.45 -9.71
CA MET A 1 21.35 -26.61 -9.75
C MET A 1 20.69 -25.26 -9.54
N THR A 2 19.41 -25.10 -9.86
CA THR A 2 18.71 -23.83 -9.59
C THR A 2 18.09 -23.85 -8.19
N LEU A 3 17.90 -22.65 -7.62
CA LEU A 3 17.24 -22.49 -6.32
C LEU A 3 15.82 -23.09 -6.29
N ARG A 4 15.13 -23.12 -7.43
CA ARG A 4 13.82 -23.75 -7.60
C ARG A 4 13.81 -25.25 -7.29
N GLU A 5 14.92 -25.94 -7.50
CA GLU A 5 15.03 -27.40 -7.37
C GLU A 5 15.22 -27.86 -5.92
N LEU A 6 15.50 -26.92 -5.00
CA LEU A 6 15.65 -27.22 -3.57
C LEU A 6 14.31 -27.60 -2.94
N LYS A 7 14.34 -28.58 -2.05
CA LYS A 7 13.18 -29.03 -1.26
C LYS A 7 13.10 -28.26 0.06
N ILE A 8 11.94 -28.28 0.66
CA ILE A 8 11.71 -27.68 1.99
C ILE A 8 12.68 -28.29 3.00
N GLY A 9 13.39 -27.45 3.73
CA GLY A 9 14.40 -27.81 4.73
C GLY A 9 15.81 -28.01 4.17
N GLU A 10 16.02 -27.96 2.85
CA GLU A 10 17.35 -28.06 2.24
C GLU A 10 18.05 -26.71 2.22
N SER A 11 19.37 -26.71 2.46
CA SER A 11 20.25 -25.55 2.40
C SER A 11 21.19 -25.63 1.21
N ALA A 12 21.52 -24.48 0.64
CA ALA A 12 22.47 -24.35 -0.46
C ALA A 12 23.20 -23.00 -0.39
N VAL A 13 24.35 -22.90 -1.06
CA VAL A 13 25.07 -21.64 -1.26
C VAL A 13 24.73 -21.09 -2.64
N VAL A 14 24.44 -19.81 -2.73
CA VAL A 14 24.27 -19.11 -4.00
C VAL A 14 25.60 -19.05 -4.71
N THR A 15 25.69 -19.58 -5.93
CA THR A 15 26.91 -19.55 -6.75
C THR A 15 26.86 -18.44 -7.79
N GLN A 16 25.68 -18.22 -8.39
CA GLN A 16 25.53 -17.20 -9.41
C GLN A 16 24.09 -16.66 -9.41
N LEU A 17 23.94 -15.35 -9.56
CA LEU A 17 22.66 -14.67 -9.71
C LEU A 17 22.46 -14.30 -11.17
N GLY A 18 21.46 -14.89 -11.80
CA GLY A 18 21.03 -14.55 -13.16
C GLY A 18 20.04 -13.40 -13.19
N GLY A 19 19.63 -13.01 -14.39
CA GLY A 19 18.75 -11.87 -14.62
C GLY A 19 19.52 -10.59 -14.94
N GLU A 20 18.80 -9.54 -15.34
CA GLU A 20 19.39 -8.26 -15.75
C GLU A 20 18.59 -7.10 -15.15
N GLY A 21 19.22 -5.91 -15.10
CA GLY A 21 18.57 -4.65 -14.74
C GLY A 21 18.12 -4.57 -13.27
N ALA A 22 17.07 -3.78 -13.04
CA ALA A 22 16.61 -3.41 -11.70
C ALA A 22 16.17 -4.60 -10.82
N LEU A 23 15.65 -5.68 -11.43
CA LEU A 23 15.26 -6.89 -10.68
C LEU A 23 16.46 -7.60 -10.07
N ARG A 24 17.55 -7.75 -10.85
CA ARG A 24 18.77 -8.36 -10.37
C ARG A 24 19.39 -7.54 -9.24
N GLN A 25 19.42 -6.21 -9.41
CA GLN A 25 19.89 -5.31 -8.35
C GLN A 25 19.05 -5.47 -7.08
N HIS A 26 17.74 -5.57 -7.22
CA HIS A 26 16.84 -5.79 -6.09
C HIS A 26 17.15 -7.09 -5.33
N PHE A 27 17.48 -8.20 -6.02
CA PHE A 27 17.89 -9.44 -5.35
C PHE A 27 19.22 -9.29 -4.61
N LEU A 28 20.18 -8.56 -5.17
CA LEU A 28 21.45 -8.25 -4.51
C LEU A 28 21.22 -7.39 -3.26
N ASP A 29 20.39 -6.36 -3.36
CA ASP A 29 20.00 -5.50 -2.23
C ASP A 29 19.27 -6.28 -1.14
N MET A 30 18.62 -7.40 -1.53
CA MET A 30 17.99 -8.37 -0.63
C MET A 30 18.95 -9.44 -0.11
N GLY A 31 20.26 -9.31 -0.32
CA GLY A 31 21.28 -10.24 0.18
C GLY A 31 21.42 -11.55 -0.59
N MET A 32 20.79 -11.70 -1.75
CA MET A 32 21.02 -12.82 -2.67
C MET A 32 22.34 -12.62 -3.40
N ILE A 33 23.46 -12.72 -2.66
CA ILE A 33 24.81 -12.54 -3.21
C ILE A 33 25.49 -13.89 -3.39
N PRO A 34 26.42 -14.02 -4.33
CA PRO A 34 27.25 -15.22 -4.42
C PRO A 34 27.99 -15.48 -3.10
N GLY A 35 27.94 -16.71 -2.62
CA GLY A 35 28.47 -17.10 -1.30
C GLY A 35 27.43 -17.09 -0.17
N ALA A 36 26.26 -16.48 -0.33
CA ALA A 36 25.20 -16.47 0.68
C ALA A 36 24.56 -17.85 0.85
N GLU A 37 24.37 -18.27 2.10
CA GLU A 37 23.64 -19.50 2.43
C GLU A 37 22.13 -19.23 2.43
N VAL A 38 21.39 -20.06 1.69
CA VAL A 38 19.93 -20.00 1.59
C VAL A 38 19.32 -21.33 2.03
N THR A 39 18.22 -21.27 2.78
CA THR A 39 17.45 -22.46 3.21
C THR A 39 15.99 -22.29 2.83
N VAL A 40 15.39 -23.28 2.17
CA VAL A 40 13.96 -23.26 1.85
C VAL A 40 13.13 -23.58 3.11
N GLN A 41 12.32 -22.62 3.56
CA GLN A 41 11.50 -22.77 4.77
C GLN A 41 10.15 -23.40 4.44
N LYS A 42 9.42 -22.84 3.49
CA LYS A 42 8.11 -23.35 3.08
C LYS A 42 7.77 -22.92 1.65
N MET A 43 6.74 -23.55 1.10
CA MET A 43 6.11 -23.17 -0.16
C MET A 43 4.72 -22.62 0.12
N ALA A 44 4.27 -21.64 -0.68
CA ALA A 44 2.87 -21.22 -0.65
C ALA A 44 1.92 -22.40 -0.91
N PRO A 45 0.68 -22.39 -0.42
CA PRO A 45 -0.29 -23.50 -0.56
C PRO A 45 -0.46 -24.00 -1.99
N MET A 46 -0.31 -23.12 -2.98
CA MET A 46 -0.37 -23.46 -4.42
C MET A 46 0.98 -23.84 -5.02
N GLY A 47 2.04 -23.95 -4.21
CA GLY A 47 3.40 -24.31 -4.60
C GLY A 47 4.22 -23.17 -5.18
N ASP A 48 3.74 -21.92 -5.16
CA ASP A 48 4.43 -20.70 -5.63
C ASP A 48 3.74 -19.47 -5.00
N PRO A 49 4.48 -18.53 -4.38
CA PRO A 49 5.93 -18.43 -4.23
C PRO A 49 6.54 -19.35 -3.16
N MET A 50 7.89 -19.38 -3.11
CA MET A 50 8.66 -20.05 -2.05
C MET A 50 9.14 -19.04 -1.01
N GLU A 51 9.31 -19.51 0.23
CA GLU A 51 9.89 -18.74 1.33
C GLU A 51 11.24 -19.29 1.68
N LEU A 52 12.21 -18.41 1.76
CA LEU A 52 13.63 -18.69 1.98
C LEU A 52 14.10 -18.02 3.26
N LYS A 53 15.06 -18.65 3.94
CA LYS A 53 15.84 -18.02 4.99
C LYS A 53 17.21 -17.68 4.43
N ILE A 54 17.64 -16.41 4.58
CA ILE A 54 18.92 -15.88 4.13
C ILE A 54 19.41 -14.85 5.15
N HIS A 55 20.69 -14.80 5.50
CA HIS A 55 21.28 -13.88 6.49
C HIS A 55 20.49 -13.75 7.80
N GLY A 56 19.71 -14.80 8.16
CA GLY A 56 18.93 -14.84 9.40
C GLY A 56 17.51 -14.27 9.31
N TYR A 57 17.04 -13.77 8.17
CA TYR A 57 15.67 -13.33 7.94
C TYR A 57 14.95 -14.16 6.85
N GLU A 58 13.63 -14.01 6.75
CA GLU A 58 12.78 -14.75 5.83
C GLU A 58 12.41 -13.87 4.62
N LEU A 59 12.53 -14.43 3.42
CA LEU A 59 12.26 -13.76 2.16
C LEU A 59 11.39 -14.63 1.28
N THR A 60 10.37 -14.05 0.64
CA THR A 60 9.54 -14.77 -0.34
C THR A 60 10.03 -14.50 -1.75
N LEU A 61 10.08 -15.55 -2.59
CA LEU A 61 10.55 -15.47 -3.96
C LEU A 61 9.66 -16.33 -4.88
N ARG A 62 9.33 -15.82 -6.06
CA ARG A 62 8.61 -16.62 -7.08
C ARG A 62 9.51 -17.71 -7.64
N LEU A 63 8.92 -18.87 -7.99
CA LEU A 63 9.67 -19.96 -8.60
C LEU A 63 10.33 -19.57 -9.94
N ALA A 64 9.69 -18.70 -10.71
CA ALA A 64 10.25 -18.17 -11.96
C ALA A 64 11.52 -17.32 -11.72
N ASP A 65 11.60 -16.64 -10.58
CA ASP A 65 12.77 -15.85 -10.20
C ASP A 65 13.83 -16.76 -9.54
N ALA A 66 13.41 -17.74 -8.73
CA ALA A 66 14.29 -18.76 -8.17
C ALA A 66 15.00 -19.62 -9.24
N GLU A 67 14.39 -19.77 -10.42
CA GLU A 67 14.98 -20.48 -11.56
C GLU A 67 16.21 -19.76 -12.14
N LYS A 68 16.31 -18.44 -11.94
CA LYS A 68 17.45 -17.61 -12.38
C LYS A 68 18.65 -17.66 -11.43
N ILE A 69 18.48 -18.22 -10.24
CA ILE A 69 19.51 -18.26 -9.19
C ILE A 69 20.15 -19.65 -9.18
N GLN A 70 21.46 -19.71 -9.44
CA GLN A 70 22.23 -20.94 -9.37
C GLN A 70 22.70 -21.15 -7.93
N VAL A 71 22.59 -22.39 -7.47
CA VAL A 71 22.99 -22.77 -6.10
C VAL A 71 23.71 -24.11 -6.08
N GLU A 72 24.59 -24.28 -5.08
CA GLU A 72 25.26 -25.53 -4.78
C GLU A 72 24.79 -26.05 -3.42
N LYS A 73 24.31 -27.30 -3.38
CA LYS A 73 23.72 -27.90 -2.19
C LYS A 73 24.79 -28.17 -1.13
N ILE A 74 24.52 -27.76 0.11
CA ILE A 74 25.37 -28.02 1.26
C ILE A 74 24.94 -29.34 1.88
N SER A 75 25.88 -30.29 2.01
CA SER A 75 25.65 -31.61 2.65
C SER A 75 25.74 -31.56 4.17
N GLU A 76 26.49 -30.61 4.71
CA GLU A 76 26.65 -30.38 6.15
C GLU A 76 26.31 -28.93 6.51
N LYS A 77 25.47 -28.74 7.51
CA LYS A 77 25.27 -27.39 8.10
C LYS A 77 26.61 -26.89 8.63
N ARG A 78 27.13 -25.84 8.06
CA ARG A 78 28.24 -25.10 8.67
C ARG A 78 27.68 -24.44 9.95
N GLU A 79 27.87 -25.10 11.08
CA GLU A 79 27.69 -24.45 12.37
C GLU A 79 28.79 -23.39 12.52
N HIS A 80 28.45 -22.14 12.23
CA HIS A 80 29.31 -21.05 12.67
C HIS A 80 29.32 -21.07 14.20
N PRO A 81 30.49 -21.22 14.86
CA PRO A 81 30.54 -21.20 16.32
C PRO A 81 29.95 -19.89 16.81
N LEU A 82 28.85 -20.00 17.54
CA LEU A 82 28.24 -18.85 18.19
C LEU A 82 29.28 -18.26 19.16
N PRO A 83 29.60 -16.95 19.08
CA PRO A 83 30.50 -16.34 20.03
C PRO A 83 29.95 -16.53 21.44
N GLU A 84 30.87 -16.73 22.43
CA GLU A 84 30.47 -16.86 23.82
C GLU A 84 29.51 -15.73 24.23
N LYS A 85 28.41 -16.12 24.88
CA LYS A 85 27.35 -15.22 25.31
C LYS A 85 27.87 -14.18 26.29
N LYS A 86 28.30 -13.05 25.82
CA LYS A 86 28.48 -11.85 26.63
C LYS A 86 27.16 -11.09 26.64
N HIS A 87 26.45 -11.10 27.77
CA HIS A 87 25.31 -10.23 27.98
C HIS A 87 25.81 -8.80 28.15
N PHE A 88 25.64 -7.96 27.15
CA PHE A 88 25.98 -6.56 27.22
C PHE A 88 24.83 -5.82 27.93
N LYS A 89 25.06 -5.41 29.18
CA LYS A 89 24.23 -4.42 29.87
C LYS A 89 25.04 -3.12 29.92
N ARG A 90 24.98 -2.34 28.87
CA ARG A 90 25.52 -0.97 28.90
C ARG A 90 24.40 -0.01 28.55
N GLU A 91 24.22 0.98 29.39
CA GLU A 91 23.34 2.10 29.12
C GLU A 91 23.97 2.98 28.03
N HIS A 92 23.11 3.62 27.23
CA HIS A 92 23.56 4.59 26.22
C HIS A 92 24.21 5.78 26.94
N PRO A 93 25.40 6.26 26.52
CA PRO A 93 26.14 7.29 27.21
C PRO A 93 25.42 8.65 27.30
N GLY A 94 24.47 8.96 26.43
CA GLY A 94 23.79 10.24 26.39
C GLY A 94 24.51 11.33 25.59
N LEU A 95 23.92 12.51 25.48
CA LEU A 95 24.52 13.65 24.80
C LEU A 95 25.69 14.24 25.62
N GLY A 96 26.85 14.44 24.97
CA GLY A 96 27.98 15.16 25.55
C GLY A 96 28.99 14.31 26.31
N GLU A 97 28.88 13.00 26.29
CA GLU A 97 29.90 12.15 26.90
C GLU A 97 31.16 11.99 26.04
N GLY A 98 32.19 12.72 26.40
CA GLY A 98 33.58 12.41 26.04
C GLY A 98 33.98 12.53 24.57
N GLY A 99 33.19 13.10 23.70
CA GLY A 99 33.60 13.43 22.33
C GLY A 99 33.82 12.29 21.37
N LYS A 100 33.39 11.07 21.71
CA LYS A 100 33.66 9.90 20.85
C LYS A 100 32.75 9.84 19.63
N TYR A 101 31.51 10.36 19.74
CA TYR A 101 30.48 10.40 18.69
C TYR A 101 30.02 11.83 18.36
N HIS A 102 30.31 12.79 19.22
CA HIS A 102 30.02 14.20 19.08
C HIS A 102 31.29 15.01 19.16
N GLU A 103 32.10 14.97 18.13
CA GLU A 103 33.35 15.75 18.06
C GLU A 103 33.05 17.23 17.89
N LYS A 104 33.35 18.08 18.89
CA LYS A 104 33.14 19.52 18.85
C LYS A 104 33.84 20.21 17.67
N SER A 105 34.90 19.61 17.13
CA SER A 105 35.62 20.13 15.95
C SER A 105 34.84 20.00 14.66
N SER A 106 33.84 19.14 14.59
CA SER A 106 32.95 18.94 13.44
C SER A 106 31.63 19.71 13.52
N GLU A 107 31.40 20.44 14.62
CA GLU A 107 30.17 21.20 14.82
C GLU A 107 30.12 22.45 13.91
N HIS A 108 29.09 22.52 13.08
CA HIS A 108 28.77 23.67 12.25
C HIS A 108 27.33 24.13 12.59
N PRO A 109 27.14 24.83 13.71
CA PRO A 109 25.80 25.17 14.21
C PRO A 109 25.04 26.02 13.20
N LEU A 110 23.79 25.63 12.94
CA LEU A 110 22.89 26.41 12.12
C LEU A 110 22.45 27.71 12.85
N PRO A 111 22.16 28.80 12.14
CA PRO A 111 21.62 30.01 12.72
C PRO A 111 20.37 29.76 13.55
N ASP A 112 20.23 30.47 14.66
CA ASP A 112 19.03 30.38 15.51
C ASP A 112 17.78 30.79 14.71
N GLY A 113 16.69 30.02 14.89
CA GLY A 113 15.44 30.21 14.14
C GLY A 113 15.38 29.46 12.79
N THR A 114 16.41 28.69 12.43
CA THR A 114 16.37 27.82 11.26
C THR A 114 15.42 26.64 11.51
N VAL A 115 14.47 26.40 10.60
CA VAL A 115 13.60 25.21 10.70
C VAL A 115 14.43 23.95 10.46
N LEU A 116 14.40 23.06 11.45
CA LEU A 116 15.11 21.78 11.38
C LEU A 116 14.24 20.75 10.64
N THR A 117 14.66 20.37 9.44
CA THR A 117 13.94 19.40 8.60
C THR A 117 14.53 18.00 8.76
N TYR A 118 13.66 17.00 8.96
CA TYR A 118 14.04 15.60 9.16
C TYR A 118 13.39 14.71 8.11
N ALA A 119 14.15 13.77 7.56
CA ALA A 119 13.62 12.64 6.84
C ALA A 119 13.52 11.42 7.78
N LEU A 120 12.34 10.87 7.94
CA LEU A 120 12.12 9.62 8.67
C LEU A 120 12.21 8.47 7.67
N VAL A 121 13.29 7.69 7.74
CA VAL A 121 13.64 6.63 6.78
C VAL A 121 13.72 5.28 7.47
N GLY A 122 13.32 4.22 6.81
CA GLY A 122 13.46 2.85 7.32
C GLY A 122 12.73 1.83 6.47
N ASN A 123 12.98 0.55 6.73
CA ASN A 123 12.38 -0.54 5.99
C ASN A 123 10.86 -0.62 6.21
N GLN A 124 10.18 -1.39 5.36
CA GLN A 124 8.78 -1.73 5.61
C GLN A 124 8.68 -2.50 6.94
N ASN A 125 7.61 -2.24 7.71
CA ASN A 125 7.33 -2.88 9.01
C ASN A 125 8.32 -2.61 10.15
N CYS A 126 9.30 -1.72 10.02
CA CYS A 126 10.23 -1.36 11.10
C CYS A 126 9.60 -0.48 12.20
N GLY A 127 8.32 -0.10 12.09
CA GLY A 127 7.61 0.74 13.06
C GLY A 127 7.66 2.24 12.78
N LYS A 128 7.99 2.65 11.55
CA LYS A 128 8.16 4.03 11.10
C LYS A 128 6.93 4.91 11.38
N THR A 129 5.75 4.51 10.92
CA THR A 129 4.50 5.26 11.15
C THR A 129 4.15 5.35 12.63
N THR A 130 4.44 4.32 13.43
CA THR A 130 4.25 4.35 14.89
C THR A 130 5.14 5.40 15.52
N LEU A 131 6.42 5.46 15.15
CA LEU A 131 7.35 6.47 15.64
C LEU A 131 6.94 7.87 15.19
N PHE A 132 6.57 8.05 13.92
CA PHE A 132 6.09 9.33 13.40
C PHE A 132 4.91 9.87 14.21
N ASN A 133 3.93 9.02 14.53
CA ASN A 133 2.78 9.39 15.37
C ASN A 133 3.18 9.72 16.80
N GLN A 134 4.20 9.07 17.35
CA GLN A 134 4.73 9.43 18.69
C GLN A 134 5.44 10.79 18.67
N LEU A 135 6.23 11.06 17.63
CA LEU A 135 6.96 12.31 17.47
C LEU A 135 6.04 13.51 17.25
N THR A 136 5.06 13.39 16.35
CA THR A 136 4.25 14.52 15.86
C THR A 136 2.90 14.65 16.55
N GLY A 137 2.31 13.56 17.02
CA GLY A 137 0.98 13.56 17.63
C GLY A 137 -0.12 13.89 16.62
N SER A 138 -0.99 14.88 16.97
CA SER A 138 -2.12 15.31 16.13
C SER A 138 -1.75 16.37 15.08
N ASN A 139 -0.54 16.92 15.11
CA ASN A 139 -0.09 18.00 14.24
C ASN A 139 0.54 17.43 12.97
N GLN A 140 -0.28 16.82 12.11
CA GLN A 140 0.17 16.20 10.88
C GLN A 140 -0.52 16.85 9.67
N HIS A 141 0.25 17.07 8.61
CA HIS A 141 -0.25 17.45 7.29
C HIS A 141 -0.11 16.27 6.34
N VAL A 142 -1.21 15.88 5.70
CA VAL A 142 -1.22 14.79 4.72
C VAL A 142 -1.40 15.38 3.33
N GLY A 143 -0.49 15.04 2.44
CA GLY A 143 -0.50 15.43 1.03
C GLY A 143 0.04 14.30 0.15
N ASN A 144 0.42 14.60 -1.07
CA ASN A 144 1.14 13.66 -1.94
C ASN A 144 2.51 14.24 -2.26
N PHE A 145 3.50 13.37 -2.48
CA PHE A 145 4.78 13.82 -3.03
C PHE A 145 4.58 14.39 -4.45
N PRO A 146 5.31 15.43 -4.83
CA PRO A 146 5.17 16.05 -6.15
C PRO A 146 5.31 15.05 -7.30
N GLY A 147 4.34 15.07 -8.23
CA GLY A 147 4.38 14.26 -9.45
C GLY A 147 4.04 12.77 -9.29
N VAL A 148 3.76 12.31 -8.08
CA VAL A 148 3.42 10.91 -7.78
C VAL A 148 2.23 10.82 -6.83
N THR A 149 1.63 9.63 -6.78
CA THR A 149 0.46 9.36 -5.93
C THR A 149 0.83 8.71 -4.59
N VAL A 150 2.07 8.87 -4.15
CA VAL A 150 2.56 8.41 -2.84
C VAL A 150 2.20 9.46 -1.80
N ASP A 151 1.59 9.03 -0.70
CA ASP A 151 1.19 9.92 0.38
C ASP A 151 2.42 10.50 1.10
N ARG A 152 2.41 11.82 1.32
CA ARG A 152 3.39 12.56 2.10
C ARG A 152 2.75 12.96 3.43
N LYS A 153 3.43 12.67 4.53
CA LYS A 153 3.03 13.08 5.87
C LYS A 153 4.12 13.92 6.48
N ASP A 154 3.78 15.13 6.83
CA ASP A 154 4.69 16.08 7.49
C ASP A 154 4.13 16.46 8.86
N GLY A 155 4.99 16.70 9.84
CA GLY A 155 4.58 17.16 11.16
C GLY A 155 5.73 17.72 11.98
N ALA A 156 5.44 18.66 12.88
CA ALA A 156 6.40 19.16 13.84
C ALA A 156 6.56 18.18 15.01
N ILE A 157 7.77 18.07 15.57
CA ILE A 157 8.02 17.30 16.79
C ILE A 157 7.31 18.00 17.96
N LYS A 158 6.65 17.21 18.82
CA LYS A 158 5.97 17.73 20.02
C LYS A 158 6.93 18.56 20.89
N GLY A 159 6.49 19.76 21.23
CA GLY A 159 7.32 20.69 22.02
C GLY A 159 8.37 21.48 21.22
N HIS A 160 8.54 21.18 19.89
CA HIS A 160 9.52 21.81 19.03
C HIS A 160 8.87 22.28 17.71
N PRO A 161 8.18 23.44 17.71
CA PRO A 161 7.43 23.93 16.54
C PRO A 161 8.31 24.30 15.35
N ASP A 162 9.59 24.55 15.55
CA ASP A 162 10.65 24.85 14.58
C ASP A 162 11.23 23.59 13.92
N THR A 163 10.56 22.48 14.03
CA THR A 163 10.96 21.22 13.40
C THR A 163 9.94 20.76 12.37
N LEU A 164 10.39 20.07 11.33
CA LEU A 164 9.53 19.45 10.33
C LEU A 164 10.04 18.05 10.05
N VAL A 165 9.28 17.04 10.45
CA VAL A 165 9.56 15.63 10.14
C VAL A 165 8.69 15.20 8.98
N THR A 166 9.31 14.65 7.93
CA THR A 166 8.62 14.03 6.79
C THR A 166 8.72 12.52 6.89
N ASP A 167 7.57 11.82 6.95
CA ASP A 167 7.49 10.35 6.89
C ASP A 167 7.68 9.90 5.45
N LEU A 168 8.80 9.23 5.15
CA LEU A 168 9.07 8.67 3.84
C LEU A 168 8.49 7.26 3.70
N PRO A 169 8.15 6.82 2.49
CA PRO A 169 7.76 5.43 2.24
C PRO A 169 8.77 4.43 2.80
N GLY A 170 8.30 3.24 3.21
CA GLY A 170 9.20 2.16 3.65
C GLY A 170 9.95 1.58 2.46
N ILE A 171 11.27 1.64 2.50
CA ILE A 171 12.16 1.20 1.42
C ILE A 171 13.21 0.24 1.95
N TYR A 172 13.72 -0.60 1.08
CA TYR A 172 14.80 -1.54 1.43
C TYR A 172 16.16 -1.09 0.96
N SER A 173 16.20 -0.27 -0.08
CA SER A 173 17.42 0.31 -0.62
C SER A 173 17.15 1.64 -1.30
N MET A 174 18.22 2.37 -1.62
CA MET A 174 18.18 3.60 -2.42
C MET A 174 18.29 3.34 -3.93
N SER A 175 18.08 2.12 -4.36
CA SER A 175 18.06 1.75 -5.77
C SER A 175 16.68 2.05 -6.38
N PRO A 176 16.59 2.54 -7.64
CA PRO A 176 15.33 2.99 -8.24
C PRO A 176 14.50 1.83 -8.77
N TYR A 177 14.06 0.91 -7.90
CA TYR A 177 13.29 -0.26 -8.27
C TYR A 177 11.78 -0.05 -8.20
N SER A 178 11.30 0.59 -7.13
CA SER A 178 9.89 0.92 -6.93
C SER A 178 9.66 2.42 -6.94
N SER A 179 8.39 2.86 -7.15
CA SER A 179 8.02 4.27 -7.04
C SER A 179 8.29 4.84 -5.64
N GLU A 180 8.16 4.03 -4.60
CA GLU A 180 8.44 4.38 -3.22
C GLU A 180 9.92 4.66 -2.98
N GLU A 181 10.81 3.81 -3.54
CA GLU A 181 12.26 3.98 -3.48
C GLU A 181 12.72 5.22 -4.24
N ILE A 182 12.16 5.45 -5.43
CA ILE A 182 12.43 6.67 -6.23
C ILE A 182 12.02 7.93 -5.46
N VAL A 183 10.84 7.95 -4.83
CA VAL A 183 10.35 9.08 -4.04
C VAL A 183 11.24 9.35 -2.84
N SER A 184 11.57 8.33 -2.06
CA SER A 184 12.42 8.47 -0.87
C SER A 184 13.82 8.94 -1.25
N ARG A 185 14.41 8.37 -2.29
CA ARG A 185 15.70 8.78 -2.84
C ARG A 185 15.70 10.24 -3.29
N ASN A 186 14.72 10.63 -4.11
CA ASN A 186 14.63 11.99 -4.63
C ASN A 186 14.40 13.00 -3.51
N PHE A 187 13.62 12.65 -2.48
CA PHE A 187 13.45 13.52 -1.33
C PHE A 187 14.78 13.77 -0.61
N VAL A 188 15.53 12.71 -0.30
CA VAL A 188 16.80 12.87 0.43
C VAL A 188 17.85 13.61 -0.40
N LEU A 189 17.92 13.38 -1.72
CA LEU A 189 18.91 14.00 -2.60
C LEU A 189 18.56 15.46 -2.96
N ASN A 190 17.28 15.78 -3.20
CA ASN A 190 16.87 17.08 -3.71
C ASN A 190 16.45 18.07 -2.62
N GLU A 191 15.68 17.57 -1.60
CA GLU A 191 15.23 18.42 -0.48
C GLU A 191 16.33 18.62 0.57
N MET A 192 17.35 17.74 0.60
CA MET A 192 18.50 17.79 1.52
C MET A 192 18.07 18.10 2.95
N PRO A 193 17.39 17.17 3.64
CA PRO A 193 16.95 17.36 5.03
C PRO A 193 18.15 17.68 5.92
N LYS A 194 17.93 18.46 6.99
CA LYS A 194 19.00 18.84 7.93
C LYS A 194 19.50 17.66 8.74
N ALA A 195 18.65 16.63 8.94
CA ALA A 195 19.06 15.34 9.51
C ALA A 195 18.14 14.21 9.04
N ILE A 196 18.64 12.99 9.19
CA ILE A 196 17.89 11.74 8.94
C ILE A 196 17.65 11.04 10.27
N ILE A 197 16.43 10.62 10.51
CA ILE A 197 16.09 9.64 11.57
C ILE A 197 15.88 8.30 10.86
N ASN A 198 16.87 7.43 10.96
CA ASN A 198 16.83 6.10 10.36
C ASN A 198 16.30 5.07 11.36
N ILE A 199 15.17 4.44 11.06
CA ILE A 199 14.56 3.44 11.92
C ILE A 199 15.01 2.07 11.48
N VAL A 200 15.59 1.33 12.42
CA VAL A 200 16.12 -0.03 12.26
C VAL A 200 15.33 -0.97 13.16
N ASP A 201 14.78 -2.04 12.59
CA ASP A 201 14.16 -3.11 13.36
C ASP A 201 15.24 -3.99 13.99
N ALA A 202 15.37 -3.95 15.31
CA ALA A 202 16.35 -4.70 16.07
C ALA A 202 16.16 -6.24 16.01
N THR A 203 14.96 -6.70 15.63
CA THR A 203 14.67 -8.14 15.49
C THR A 203 15.17 -8.70 14.15
N ASN A 204 15.33 -7.82 13.14
CA ASN A 204 15.81 -8.13 11.77
C ASN A 204 16.96 -7.17 11.37
N ILE A 205 17.94 -7.03 12.23
CA ILE A 205 18.94 -5.96 12.17
C ILE A 205 19.81 -6.02 10.91
N GLU A 206 20.25 -7.20 10.49
CA GLU A 206 21.09 -7.38 9.30
C GLU A 206 20.43 -6.85 8.04
N ARG A 207 19.14 -7.09 7.93
CA ARG A 207 18.34 -6.64 6.82
C ARG A 207 18.20 -5.11 6.78
N ASN A 208 17.95 -4.53 7.95
CA ASN A 208 17.70 -3.10 8.07
C ASN A 208 18.98 -2.27 7.90
N LEU A 209 20.13 -2.79 8.34
CA LEU A 209 21.40 -2.10 8.23
C LEU A 209 21.84 -1.90 6.77
N TYR A 210 21.36 -2.66 5.80
CA TYR A 210 21.70 -2.45 4.39
C TYR A 210 21.31 -1.06 3.88
N LEU A 211 20.08 -0.61 4.21
CA LEU A 211 19.64 0.74 3.94
C LEU A 211 20.45 1.78 4.73
N THR A 212 20.75 1.48 6.00
CA THR A 212 21.59 2.33 6.86
C THR A 212 22.95 2.61 6.22
N MET A 213 23.60 1.59 5.64
CA MET A 213 24.88 1.76 4.94
C MET A 213 24.77 2.76 3.79
N GLN A 214 23.73 2.68 2.97
CA GLN A 214 23.53 3.59 1.84
C GLN A 214 23.22 5.03 2.31
N LEU A 215 22.50 5.19 3.44
CA LEU A 215 22.25 6.50 4.04
C LEU A 215 23.52 7.14 4.61
N LEU A 216 24.43 6.33 5.20
CA LEU A 216 25.73 6.80 5.69
C LEU A 216 26.61 7.33 4.54
N GLU A 217 26.57 6.70 3.37
CA GLU A 217 27.27 7.16 2.16
C GLU A 217 26.79 8.57 1.68
N MET A 218 25.58 8.98 2.07
CA MET A 218 25.02 10.31 1.73
C MET A 218 25.63 11.45 2.56
N ASN A 219 26.34 11.15 3.63
CA ASN A 219 26.99 12.15 4.49
C ASN A 219 26.06 13.25 5.03
N ILE A 220 24.82 12.90 5.32
CA ILE A 220 23.83 13.77 5.97
C ILE A 220 23.82 13.45 7.47
N PRO A 221 23.68 14.44 8.38
CA PRO A 221 23.52 14.20 9.80
C PRO A 221 22.45 13.13 10.06
N MET A 222 22.77 12.08 10.81
CA MET A 222 21.88 10.94 10.99
C MET A 222 21.91 10.38 12.39
N VAL A 223 20.75 9.97 12.91
CA VAL A 223 20.60 9.15 14.11
C VAL A 223 19.91 7.84 13.74
N VAL A 224 20.36 6.74 14.31
CA VAL A 224 19.73 5.42 14.17
C VAL A 224 18.79 5.20 15.35
N ALA A 225 17.50 5.05 15.07
CA ALA A 225 16.49 4.64 16.03
C ALA A 225 16.34 3.12 15.99
N LEU A 226 16.97 2.41 16.93
CA LEU A 226 16.93 0.96 17.03
C LEU A 226 15.64 0.52 17.71
N ASN A 227 14.62 0.23 16.92
CA ASN A 227 13.27 -0.04 17.38
C ASN A 227 13.04 -1.53 17.72
N MET A 228 11.95 -1.80 18.46
CA MET A 228 11.57 -3.15 18.93
C MET A 228 12.55 -3.76 19.94
N MET A 229 13.27 -2.92 20.69
CA MET A 229 14.19 -3.37 21.72
C MET A 229 13.52 -4.16 22.83
N ASP A 230 12.24 -3.90 23.09
CA ASP A 230 11.42 -4.65 24.04
C ASP A 230 11.21 -6.13 23.59
N GLU A 231 11.13 -6.40 22.29
CA GLU A 231 11.07 -7.78 21.78
C GLU A 231 12.43 -8.49 21.88
N VAL A 232 13.52 -7.78 21.59
CA VAL A 232 14.88 -8.33 21.71
C VAL A 232 15.19 -8.71 23.17
N THR A 233 14.97 -7.78 24.09
CA THR A 233 15.21 -8.01 25.53
C THR A 233 14.26 -9.04 26.13
N GLY A 234 12.98 -9.01 25.71
CA GLY A 234 11.95 -9.98 26.13
C GLY A 234 12.25 -11.42 25.72
N ASN A 235 13.03 -11.62 24.66
CA ASN A 235 13.48 -12.91 24.16
C ASN A 235 14.92 -13.27 24.59
N SER A 236 15.48 -12.58 25.58
CA SER A 236 16.84 -12.79 26.10
C SER A 236 17.96 -12.50 25.08
N GLY A 237 17.69 -11.64 24.10
CA GLY A 237 18.69 -11.05 23.23
C GLY A 237 19.29 -9.80 23.87
N SER A 238 20.44 -9.37 23.36
CA SER A 238 21.05 -8.08 23.77
C SER A 238 21.85 -7.49 22.62
N ILE A 239 21.96 -6.17 22.59
CA ILE A 239 22.72 -5.41 21.59
C ILE A 239 23.66 -4.47 22.33
N ASP A 240 24.94 -4.49 21.97
CA ASP A 240 25.93 -3.51 22.46
C ASP A 240 25.78 -2.21 21.67
N ILE A 241 25.02 -1.28 22.22
CA ILE A 241 24.73 0.01 21.58
C ILE A 241 26.01 0.80 21.36
N ASN A 242 26.88 0.91 22.36
CA ASN A 242 28.14 1.66 22.25
C ASN A 242 29.08 1.08 21.20
N GLY A 243 29.17 -0.26 21.16
CA GLY A 243 29.95 -0.95 20.13
C GLY A 243 29.39 -0.70 18.73
N MET A 244 28.05 -0.68 18.58
CA MET A 244 27.38 -0.41 17.32
C MET A 244 27.58 1.04 16.85
N GLU A 245 27.46 2.04 17.76
CA GLU A 245 27.78 3.43 17.47
C GLU A 245 29.22 3.60 16.98
N ALA A 246 30.17 2.96 17.68
CA ALA A 246 31.59 3.02 17.30
C ALA A 246 31.84 2.45 15.89
N LEU A 247 31.11 1.41 15.50
CA LEU A 247 31.25 0.79 14.19
C LEU A 247 30.53 1.56 13.09
N LEU A 248 29.33 2.08 13.36
CA LEU A 248 28.53 2.83 12.38
C LEU A 248 28.97 4.29 12.26
N GLY A 249 29.55 4.85 13.32
CA GLY A 249 29.98 6.26 13.35
C GLY A 249 28.85 7.27 13.44
N VAL A 250 27.69 6.87 14.01
CA VAL A 250 26.51 7.70 14.24
C VAL A 250 25.84 7.29 15.55
N PRO A 251 25.10 8.19 16.23
CA PRO A 251 24.33 7.83 17.42
C PRO A 251 23.30 6.74 17.14
N VAL A 252 23.22 5.76 18.05
CA VAL A 252 22.24 4.66 17.99
C VAL A 252 21.40 4.68 19.28
N ILE A 253 20.10 4.93 19.14
CA ILE A 253 19.20 5.08 20.26
C ILE A 253 18.26 3.88 20.33
N PRO A 254 18.32 3.07 21.41
CA PRO A 254 17.40 1.97 21.61
C PRO A 254 16.01 2.50 21.98
N ILE A 255 15.00 2.10 21.20
CA ILE A 255 13.61 2.54 21.41
C ILE A 255 12.62 1.38 21.36
N SER A 256 11.44 1.61 21.93
CA SER A 256 10.21 0.88 21.62
C SER A 256 9.12 1.89 21.23
N ALA A 257 8.93 2.12 19.94
CA ALA A 257 7.94 3.07 19.46
C ALA A 257 6.50 2.70 19.88
N ALA A 258 6.20 1.40 19.99
CA ALA A 258 4.90 0.91 20.43
C ALA A 258 4.60 1.27 21.90
N LYS A 259 5.62 1.25 22.76
CA LYS A 259 5.52 1.57 24.20
C LYS A 259 5.90 3.02 24.53
N ASN A 260 6.38 3.78 23.55
CA ASN A 260 6.92 5.13 23.72
C ASN A 260 8.13 5.18 24.67
N GLU A 261 8.97 4.14 24.64
CA GLU A 261 10.20 4.08 25.44
C GLU A 261 11.39 4.55 24.60
N GLY A 262 12.29 5.36 25.17
CA GLY A 262 13.49 5.88 24.49
C GLY A 262 13.25 6.99 23.46
N VAL A 263 11.99 7.38 23.20
CA VAL A 263 11.65 8.37 22.16
C VAL A 263 12.13 9.78 22.54
N ASP A 264 12.06 10.16 23.81
CA ASP A 264 12.56 11.48 24.28
C ASP A 264 14.09 11.60 24.13
N GLU A 265 14.81 10.50 24.33
CA GLU A 265 16.25 10.43 24.09
C GLU A 265 16.57 10.59 22.61
N LEU A 266 15.83 9.86 21.74
CA LEU A 266 15.94 9.98 20.29
C LEU A 266 15.72 11.44 19.84
N VAL A 267 14.71 12.14 20.38
CA VAL A 267 14.43 13.53 20.04
C VAL A 267 15.59 14.43 20.44
N ARG A 268 16.17 14.26 21.63
CA ARG A 268 17.33 15.06 22.07
C ARG A 268 18.51 14.90 21.13
N HIS A 269 18.87 13.67 20.75
CA HIS A 269 19.94 13.40 19.79
C HIS A 269 19.63 13.94 18.40
N ALA A 270 18.40 13.75 17.91
CA ALA A 270 18.00 14.26 16.59
C ALA A 270 18.10 15.79 16.51
N LEU A 271 17.64 16.51 17.55
CA LEU A 271 17.76 17.96 17.63
C LEU A 271 19.23 18.42 17.67
N HIS A 272 20.06 17.72 18.44
CA HIS A 272 21.48 18.05 18.56
C HIS A 272 22.21 17.91 17.23
N ILE A 273 22.15 16.73 16.59
CA ILE A 273 22.84 16.49 15.32
C ILE A 273 22.35 17.41 14.19
N ALA A 274 21.04 17.72 14.17
CA ALA A 274 20.49 18.63 13.17
C ALA A 274 20.93 20.08 13.39
N LYS A 275 20.96 20.55 14.66
CA LYS A 275 21.38 21.90 15.00
C LYS A 275 22.86 22.12 14.73
N TYR A 276 23.71 21.18 15.11
CA TYR A 276 25.19 21.29 14.98
C TYR A 276 25.73 20.70 13.68
N GLN A 277 24.87 20.12 12.83
CA GLN A 277 25.20 19.51 11.54
C GLN A 277 26.30 18.43 11.65
N GLU A 278 26.21 17.60 12.68
CA GLU A 278 27.12 16.49 12.92
C GLU A 278 26.95 15.38 11.87
N ARG A 279 27.98 15.18 11.07
CA ARG A 279 27.96 14.20 9.99
C ARG A 279 28.45 12.83 10.47
N PRO A 280 28.06 11.74 9.77
CA PRO A 280 28.61 10.42 10.06
C PRO A 280 30.14 10.41 10.03
N THR A 281 30.76 9.86 11.07
CA THR A 281 32.22 9.77 11.16
C THR A 281 32.77 8.64 10.27
N ARG A 282 31.93 7.69 9.87
CA ARG A 282 32.28 6.60 8.97
C ARG A 282 31.42 6.63 7.72
N GLN A 283 32.10 6.64 6.57
CA GLN A 283 31.49 6.53 5.24
C GLN A 283 32.10 5.38 4.43
N ASP A 284 33.27 4.90 4.83
CA ASP A 284 33.98 3.79 4.20
C ASP A 284 33.76 2.49 4.98
N PHE A 285 33.25 1.48 4.31
CA PHE A 285 32.89 0.17 4.84
C PHE A 285 33.77 -0.93 4.27
N CYS A 286 34.74 -0.57 3.42
CA CYS A 286 35.68 -1.50 2.82
C CYS A 286 36.63 -2.09 3.87
N ASP A 287 36.92 -3.35 3.74
CA ASP A 287 38.06 -3.97 4.46
C ASP A 287 39.29 -3.92 3.54
N GLU A 288 40.35 -3.23 3.98
CA GLU A 288 41.59 -3.10 3.22
C GLU A 288 42.28 -4.45 2.99
N ASN A 289 41.99 -5.43 3.84
CA ASN A 289 42.56 -6.77 3.74
C ASN A 289 41.71 -7.71 2.87
N ASP A 290 40.51 -7.34 2.50
CA ASP A 290 39.63 -8.17 1.67
C ASP A 290 40.03 -8.05 0.19
N TYR A 291 40.53 -9.16 -0.37
CA TYR A 291 41.04 -9.24 -1.76
C TYR A 291 41.99 -8.08 -2.09
N ASP A 292 43.02 -7.88 -1.23
CA ASP A 292 43.99 -6.79 -1.33
C ASP A 292 43.37 -5.38 -1.46
N GLY A 293 42.17 -5.20 -0.92
CA GLY A 293 41.44 -3.92 -0.96
C GLY A 293 40.88 -3.55 -2.34
N ALA A 294 40.56 -4.50 -3.19
CA ALA A 294 40.09 -4.24 -4.57
C ALA A 294 38.89 -3.30 -4.63
N VAL A 295 37.88 -3.51 -3.78
CA VAL A 295 36.70 -2.64 -3.71
C VAL A 295 37.07 -1.23 -3.22
N HIS A 296 37.90 -1.14 -2.21
CA HIS A 296 38.41 0.14 -1.67
C HIS A 296 39.12 0.94 -2.76
N ARG A 297 40.09 0.35 -3.46
CA ARG A 297 40.81 1.01 -4.56
C ARG A 297 39.89 1.47 -5.67
N CYS A 298 38.92 0.63 -6.07
CA CYS A 298 37.95 0.99 -7.11
C CYS A 298 37.12 2.19 -6.70
N ILE A 299 36.53 2.19 -5.51
CA ILE A 299 35.67 3.30 -5.05
C ILE A 299 36.49 4.59 -4.93
N HIS A 300 37.72 4.54 -4.39
CA HIS A 300 38.58 5.72 -4.31
C HIS A 300 39.00 6.24 -5.68
N ALA A 301 39.32 5.38 -6.63
CA ALA A 301 39.65 5.79 -8.00
C ALA A 301 38.44 6.48 -8.67
N VAL A 302 37.23 5.93 -8.48
CA VAL A 302 36.00 6.54 -9.01
C VAL A 302 35.68 7.84 -8.29
N ILE A 303 35.88 7.96 -6.97
CA ILE A 303 35.72 9.24 -6.25
C ILE A 303 36.59 10.32 -6.88
N HIS A 304 37.87 10.07 -7.12
CA HIS A 304 38.77 11.03 -7.74
C HIS A 304 38.33 11.40 -9.15
N LEU A 305 37.77 10.47 -9.91
CA LEU A 305 37.29 10.72 -11.27
C LEU A 305 36.06 11.63 -11.29
N ILE A 306 35.11 11.45 -10.33
CA ILE A 306 33.79 12.10 -10.37
C ILE A 306 33.64 13.27 -9.39
N GLU A 307 34.62 13.57 -8.53
CA GLU A 307 34.49 14.53 -7.42
C GLU A 307 33.98 15.91 -7.89
N ASP A 308 34.55 16.46 -8.95
CA ASP A 308 34.14 17.78 -9.49
C ASP A 308 32.75 17.74 -10.11
N HIS A 309 32.38 16.64 -10.75
CA HIS A 309 31.05 16.42 -11.32
C HIS A 309 30.01 16.27 -10.22
N ALA A 310 30.28 15.49 -9.19
CA ALA A 310 29.40 15.31 -8.06
C ALA A 310 29.17 16.60 -7.28
N ARG A 311 30.22 17.42 -7.07
CA ARG A 311 30.10 18.74 -6.45
C ARG A 311 29.23 19.69 -7.28
N ARG A 312 29.40 19.73 -8.61
CA ARG A 312 28.57 20.53 -9.52
C ARG A 312 27.10 20.08 -9.49
N ALA A 313 26.87 18.78 -9.45
CA ALA A 313 25.53 18.19 -9.36
C ALA A 313 24.94 18.22 -7.93
N LYS A 314 25.69 18.72 -6.93
CA LYS A 314 25.33 18.69 -5.50
C LYS A 314 25.01 17.29 -4.96
N LEU A 315 25.69 16.28 -5.50
CA LEU A 315 25.54 14.89 -5.05
C LEU A 315 26.60 14.56 -3.98
N PRO A 316 26.26 13.75 -2.96
CA PRO A 316 27.23 13.18 -2.03
C PRO A 316 28.22 12.31 -2.80
N VAL A 317 29.51 12.66 -2.74
CA VAL A 317 30.55 12.08 -3.62
C VAL A 317 30.65 10.54 -3.44
N ARG A 318 30.65 10.08 -2.18
CA ARG A 318 30.75 8.62 -1.89
C ARG A 318 29.56 7.85 -2.43
N PHE A 319 28.35 8.34 -2.19
CA PHE A 319 27.12 7.75 -2.71
C PHE A 319 27.11 7.75 -4.25
N ALA A 320 27.52 8.87 -4.88
CA ALA A 320 27.61 8.97 -6.33
C ALA A 320 28.62 7.99 -6.91
N ALA A 321 29.78 7.76 -6.24
CA ALA A 321 30.78 6.79 -6.67
C ALA A 321 30.26 5.35 -6.59
N SER A 322 29.66 4.95 -5.46
CA SER A 322 29.06 3.62 -5.32
C SER A 322 27.98 3.38 -6.38
N LYS A 323 27.11 4.36 -6.63
CA LYS A 323 26.04 4.26 -7.65
C LYS A 323 26.56 4.30 -9.08
N ALA A 324 27.63 5.04 -9.36
CA ALA A 324 28.29 5.03 -10.68
C ALA A 324 28.92 3.66 -10.97
N ILE A 325 29.56 3.02 -9.98
CA ILE A 325 30.08 1.65 -10.10
C ILE A 325 28.93 0.66 -10.36
N GLU A 326 27.83 0.78 -9.64
CA GLU A 326 26.61 -0.04 -9.83
C GLU A 326 25.93 0.20 -11.20
N GLY A 327 26.31 1.24 -11.95
CA GLY A 327 25.74 1.58 -13.26
C GLY A 327 24.36 2.24 -13.16
N ASP A 328 24.06 2.98 -12.08
CA ASP A 328 22.80 3.68 -11.88
C ASP A 328 22.65 4.80 -12.91
N SER A 329 21.73 4.64 -13.87
CA SER A 329 21.52 5.55 -14.97
C SER A 329 21.15 6.97 -14.53
N LEU A 330 20.36 7.11 -13.45
CA LEU A 330 19.93 8.42 -12.94
C LEU A 330 21.11 9.21 -12.36
N ILE A 331 22.04 8.55 -11.69
CA ILE A 331 23.25 9.21 -11.20
C ILE A 331 24.23 9.51 -12.33
N LEU A 332 24.41 8.57 -13.26
CA LEU A 332 25.30 8.78 -14.43
C LEU A 332 24.83 9.95 -15.30
N GLU A 333 23.52 10.12 -15.49
CA GLU A 333 22.95 11.29 -16.18
C GLU A 333 23.22 12.60 -15.43
N GLN A 334 23.07 12.62 -14.11
CA GLN A 334 23.33 13.81 -13.28
C GLN A 334 24.80 14.18 -13.22
N LEU A 335 25.70 13.21 -13.22
CA LEU A 335 27.13 13.43 -13.26
C LEU A 335 27.60 14.04 -14.59
N ALA A 336 26.87 13.79 -15.67
CA ALA A 336 27.16 14.33 -17.01
C ALA A 336 28.63 14.13 -17.43
N LEU A 337 29.15 12.90 -17.22
CA LEU A 337 30.53 12.51 -17.58
C LEU A 337 30.73 12.58 -19.10
N ASP A 338 31.93 12.99 -19.53
CA ASP A 338 32.31 12.93 -20.93
C ASP A 338 32.61 11.49 -21.38
N GLN A 339 32.88 11.30 -22.67
CA GLN A 339 33.10 9.95 -23.21
C GLN A 339 34.39 9.31 -22.66
N ASN A 340 35.44 10.08 -22.46
CA ASN A 340 36.72 9.57 -21.94
C ASN A 340 36.58 9.18 -20.45
N GLU A 341 35.84 10.00 -19.68
CA GLU A 341 35.56 9.71 -18.27
C GLU A 341 34.69 8.45 -18.12
N LYS A 342 33.72 8.25 -18.99
CA LYS A 342 32.93 7.01 -19.01
C LYS A 342 33.76 5.77 -19.35
N GLU A 343 34.68 5.88 -20.31
CA GLU A 343 35.60 4.79 -20.63
C GLU A 343 36.58 4.50 -19.49
N MET A 344 37.07 5.54 -18.81
CA MET A 344 37.91 5.39 -17.63
C MET A 344 37.15 4.72 -16.46
N LEU A 345 35.92 5.17 -16.20
CA LEU A 345 35.04 4.55 -15.21
C LEU A 345 34.86 3.05 -15.50
N GLU A 346 34.53 2.71 -16.75
CA GLU A 346 34.32 1.32 -17.15
C GLU A 346 35.62 0.49 -17.02
N HIS A 347 36.77 1.06 -17.33
CA HIS A 347 38.07 0.40 -17.15
C HIS A 347 38.34 0.07 -15.67
N ILE A 348 38.09 1.05 -14.76
CA ILE A 348 38.27 0.86 -13.31
C ILE A 348 37.34 -0.25 -12.80
N VAL A 349 36.09 -0.26 -13.27
CA VAL A 349 35.09 -1.24 -12.87
C VAL A 349 35.42 -2.63 -13.40
N LEU A 350 35.84 -2.76 -14.66
CA LEU A 350 36.28 -4.05 -15.23
C LEU A 350 37.49 -4.63 -14.48
N GLN A 351 38.38 -3.78 -13.99
CA GLN A 351 39.48 -4.21 -13.16
C GLN A 351 39.00 -4.82 -11.83
N LEU A 352 38.03 -4.15 -11.16
CA LEU A 352 37.36 -4.66 -9.95
C LEU A 352 36.74 -6.05 -10.20
N GLU A 353 35.96 -6.19 -11.29
CA GLU A 353 35.31 -7.45 -11.63
C GLU A 353 36.32 -8.58 -11.85
N LYS A 354 37.45 -8.28 -12.49
CA LYS A 354 38.50 -9.25 -12.71
C LYS A 354 39.22 -9.67 -11.41
N GLU A 355 39.50 -8.71 -10.52
CA GLU A 355 40.16 -8.96 -9.25
C GLU A 355 39.28 -9.73 -8.26
N ARG A 356 37.98 -9.40 -8.21
CA ARG A 356 37.01 -10.05 -7.29
C ARG A 356 36.45 -11.36 -7.83
N GLY A 357 36.43 -11.55 -9.14
CA GLY A 357 35.66 -12.63 -9.79
C GLY A 357 34.14 -12.52 -9.64
N LEU A 358 33.66 -11.35 -9.24
CA LEU A 358 32.27 -11.00 -9.09
C LEU A 358 31.95 -9.82 -10.01
N ASP A 359 30.70 -9.73 -10.49
CA ASP A 359 30.27 -8.51 -11.19
C ASP A 359 30.20 -7.32 -10.21
N ARG A 360 30.22 -6.10 -10.77
CA ARG A 360 30.27 -4.83 -10.03
C ARG A 360 29.18 -4.70 -8.96
N ASN A 361 27.95 -5.09 -9.28
CA ASN A 361 26.82 -4.98 -8.36
C ASN A 361 26.94 -5.98 -7.21
N ALA A 362 27.33 -7.22 -7.51
CA ALA A 362 27.57 -8.24 -6.49
C ALA A 362 28.74 -7.87 -5.59
N ALA A 363 29.83 -7.29 -6.14
CA ALA A 363 30.99 -6.88 -5.35
C ALA A 363 30.66 -5.77 -4.35
N ILE A 364 29.87 -4.77 -4.74
CA ILE A 364 29.42 -3.69 -3.84
C ILE A 364 28.43 -4.22 -2.80
N ALA A 365 27.50 -5.08 -3.18
CA ALA A 365 26.56 -5.69 -2.24
C ALA A 365 27.30 -6.59 -1.22
N ASP A 366 28.24 -7.40 -1.66
CA ASP A 366 29.06 -8.27 -0.81
C ASP A 366 29.88 -7.46 0.21
N MET A 367 30.50 -6.37 -0.21
CA MET A 367 31.21 -5.45 0.70
C MET A 367 30.28 -4.94 1.81
N ARG A 368 29.05 -4.50 1.48
CA ARG A 368 28.07 -4.01 2.46
C ARG A 368 27.63 -5.12 3.41
N PHE A 369 27.28 -6.31 2.89
CA PHE A 369 26.86 -7.43 3.73
C PHE A 369 27.98 -7.96 4.62
N SER A 370 29.22 -8.02 4.14
CA SER A 370 30.40 -8.40 4.93
C SER A 370 30.60 -7.45 6.11
N PHE A 371 30.44 -6.13 5.88
CA PHE A 371 30.52 -5.15 6.97
C PHE A 371 29.35 -5.30 7.95
N ILE A 372 28.12 -5.49 7.47
CA ILE A 372 26.95 -5.72 8.32
C ILE A 372 27.14 -6.98 9.18
N GLU A 373 27.64 -8.07 8.60
CA GLU A 373 27.94 -9.29 9.36
C GLU A 373 28.97 -9.03 10.45
N LYS A 374 30.02 -8.25 10.16
CA LYS A 374 31.04 -7.83 11.14
C LYS A 374 30.41 -7.04 12.29
N VAL A 375 29.56 -6.05 11.98
CA VAL A 375 28.82 -5.27 13.00
C VAL A 375 27.96 -6.19 13.86
N CYS A 376 27.13 -7.02 13.25
CA CYS A 376 26.21 -7.89 13.97
C CYS A 376 26.95 -8.96 14.81
N ARG A 377 28.03 -9.54 14.29
CA ARG A 377 28.86 -10.50 15.04
C ARG A 377 29.46 -9.89 16.30
N GLN A 378 29.86 -8.62 16.26
CA GLN A 378 30.52 -7.95 17.38
C GLN A 378 29.52 -7.37 18.39
N THR A 379 28.34 -6.95 17.95
CA THR A 379 27.44 -6.15 18.80
C THR A 379 26.11 -6.82 19.12
N VAL A 380 25.69 -7.87 18.40
CA VAL A 380 24.36 -8.46 18.53
C VAL A 380 24.43 -9.87 19.09
N VAL A 381 23.77 -10.10 20.21
CA VAL A 381 23.52 -11.44 20.76
C VAL A 381 22.07 -11.82 20.41
N LYS A 382 21.91 -12.65 19.40
CA LYS A 382 20.59 -13.11 18.97
C LYS A 382 19.93 -14.02 20.00
N PRO A 383 18.62 -13.86 20.26
CA PRO A 383 17.86 -14.87 21.00
C PRO A 383 17.83 -16.18 20.20
N LYS A 384 17.78 -17.32 20.88
CA LYS A 384 17.77 -18.65 20.20
C LYS A 384 16.58 -18.80 19.25
N GLU A 385 15.37 -18.35 19.66
CA GLU A 385 14.17 -18.24 18.84
C GLU A 385 13.23 -17.24 19.52
N SER A 386 12.63 -16.30 18.74
CA SER A 386 11.66 -15.38 19.33
C SER A 386 10.32 -16.07 19.58
N LYS A 387 9.69 -15.80 20.72
CA LYS A 387 8.38 -16.36 21.07
C LYS A 387 7.32 -15.95 20.05
N GLU A 388 7.45 -14.75 19.53
CA GLU A 388 6.58 -14.16 18.50
C GLU A 388 6.71 -14.94 17.19
N HIS A 389 7.91 -15.32 16.80
CA HIS A 389 8.18 -16.11 15.61
C HIS A 389 7.60 -17.53 15.72
N ILE A 390 7.84 -18.22 16.86
CA ILE A 390 7.26 -19.56 17.12
C ILE A 390 5.73 -19.51 17.08
N ARG A 391 5.13 -18.47 17.67
CA ARG A 391 3.68 -18.27 17.65
C ARG A 391 3.20 -18.05 16.22
N SER A 392 3.89 -17.22 15.44
CA SER A 392 3.57 -16.95 14.04
C SER A 392 3.63 -18.20 13.19
N GLN A 393 4.65 -19.04 13.35
CA GLN A 393 4.76 -20.32 12.64
C GLN A 393 3.61 -21.28 12.99
N LYS A 394 3.18 -21.34 14.26
CA LYS A 394 2.03 -22.16 14.68
C LYS A 394 0.73 -21.69 14.04
N ILE A 395 0.51 -20.37 13.98
CA ILE A 395 -0.65 -19.77 13.32
C ILE A 395 -0.60 -20.03 11.81
N ASP A 396 0.56 -19.82 11.19
CA ASP A 396 0.78 -20.03 9.76
C ASP A 396 0.53 -21.47 9.33
N ARG A 397 0.81 -22.47 10.19
CA ARG A 397 0.48 -23.89 9.89
C ARG A 397 -1.00 -24.07 9.54
N ILE A 398 -1.90 -23.26 10.14
CA ILE A 398 -3.34 -23.29 9.88
C ILE A 398 -3.71 -22.31 8.78
N LEU A 399 -3.33 -21.04 8.91
CA LEU A 399 -3.79 -19.97 8.03
C LEU A 399 -3.14 -19.98 6.64
N THR A 400 -1.94 -20.58 6.51
CA THR A 400 -1.23 -20.72 5.22
C THR A 400 -0.98 -22.18 4.84
N GLY A 401 -1.64 -23.13 5.50
CA GLY A 401 -1.53 -24.55 5.19
C GLY A 401 -2.07 -24.90 3.81
N LYS A 402 -1.51 -25.94 3.17
CA LYS A 402 -1.82 -26.35 1.78
C LYS A 402 -3.32 -26.50 1.49
N TYR A 403 -4.10 -27.02 2.42
CA TYR A 403 -5.54 -27.27 2.27
C TYR A 403 -6.41 -26.33 3.11
N THR A 404 -5.84 -25.67 4.11
CA THR A 404 -6.59 -24.86 5.07
C THR A 404 -6.57 -23.37 4.73
N ALA A 405 -5.58 -22.88 3.97
CA ALA A 405 -5.42 -21.46 3.67
C ALA A 405 -6.66 -20.84 3.01
N ILE A 406 -7.17 -21.45 1.93
CA ILE A 406 -8.31 -20.92 1.19
C ILE A 406 -9.61 -21.01 2.01
N PRO A 407 -9.98 -22.14 2.63
CA PRO A 407 -11.15 -22.22 3.52
C PRO A 407 -11.10 -21.24 4.70
N CYS A 408 -9.95 -21.11 5.37
CA CYS A 408 -9.78 -20.15 6.47
C CYS A 408 -9.95 -18.72 5.98
N PHE A 409 -9.38 -18.37 4.83
CA PHE A 409 -9.52 -17.06 4.22
C PHE A 409 -10.99 -16.74 3.94
N PHE A 410 -11.73 -17.63 3.28
CA PHE A 410 -13.15 -17.42 3.03
C PHE A 410 -13.94 -17.34 4.34
N GLY A 411 -13.64 -18.16 5.34
CA GLY A 411 -14.28 -18.11 6.65
C GLY A 411 -14.07 -16.78 7.37
N ILE A 412 -12.84 -16.25 7.37
CA ILE A 412 -12.52 -14.93 7.94
C ILE A 412 -13.25 -13.82 7.18
N MET A 413 -13.23 -13.84 5.84
CA MET A 413 -13.92 -12.83 5.03
C MET A 413 -15.43 -12.84 5.23
N VAL A 414 -16.04 -14.02 5.28
CA VAL A 414 -17.48 -14.16 5.59
C VAL A 414 -17.79 -13.60 6.98
N ALA A 415 -16.96 -13.91 7.99
CA ALA A 415 -17.11 -13.37 9.34
C ALA A 415 -16.99 -11.86 9.37
N VAL A 416 -15.99 -11.28 8.70
CA VAL A 416 -15.78 -9.82 8.60
C VAL A 416 -16.99 -9.15 7.94
N PHE A 417 -17.45 -9.67 6.81
CA PHE A 417 -18.60 -9.10 6.12
C PHE A 417 -19.91 -9.27 6.91
N TYR A 418 -20.11 -10.42 7.54
CA TYR A 418 -21.28 -10.65 8.38
C TYR A 418 -21.34 -9.68 9.57
N LEU A 419 -20.23 -9.53 10.29
CA LEU A 419 -20.14 -8.58 11.40
C LEU A 419 -20.32 -7.12 10.95
N THR A 420 -19.76 -6.77 9.79
CA THR A 420 -19.84 -5.42 9.25
C THR A 420 -21.26 -5.07 8.79
N PHE A 421 -21.89 -5.94 7.99
CA PHE A 421 -23.15 -5.60 7.32
C PHE A 421 -24.41 -6.05 8.06
N ASN A 422 -24.33 -7.04 8.96
CA ASN A 422 -25.52 -7.58 9.64
C ASN A 422 -25.53 -7.35 11.16
N VAL A 423 -24.39 -7.08 11.78
CA VAL A 423 -24.33 -6.97 13.25
C VAL A 423 -23.91 -5.56 13.66
N ILE A 424 -22.60 -5.27 13.63
CA ILE A 424 -22.06 -4.04 14.19
C ILE A 424 -22.41 -2.83 13.30
N GLY A 425 -22.09 -2.93 12.02
CA GLY A 425 -22.31 -1.83 11.09
C GLY A 425 -23.79 -1.53 10.88
N ALA A 426 -24.66 -2.56 10.78
CA ALA A 426 -26.09 -2.39 10.66
C ALA A 426 -26.68 -1.71 11.90
N CYS A 427 -26.36 -2.18 13.11
CA CYS A 427 -26.84 -1.58 14.36
C CYS A 427 -26.45 -0.09 14.47
N LEU A 428 -25.22 0.24 14.14
CA LEU A 428 -24.74 1.64 14.16
C LEU A 428 -25.37 2.48 13.03
N GLN A 429 -25.63 1.88 11.88
CA GLN A 429 -26.33 2.51 10.76
C GLN A 429 -27.76 2.87 11.13
N ASP A 430 -28.50 1.92 11.72
CA ASP A 430 -29.89 2.15 12.15
C ASP A 430 -29.97 3.24 13.21
N LEU A 431 -29.02 3.25 14.15
CA LEU A 431 -28.96 4.30 15.18
C LEU A 431 -28.72 5.68 14.57
N LEU A 432 -27.80 5.78 13.59
CA LEU A 432 -27.51 7.05 12.91
C LEU A 432 -28.68 7.48 12.02
N ALA A 433 -29.33 6.54 11.32
CA ALA A 433 -30.52 6.80 10.51
C ALA A 433 -31.66 7.36 11.35
N LEU A 434 -31.94 6.78 12.54
CA LEU A 434 -32.93 7.33 13.48
C LEU A 434 -32.59 8.78 13.88
N GLY A 435 -31.33 9.10 14.09
CA GLY A 435 -30.88 10.47 14.38
C GLY A 435 -31.12 11.43 13.22
N ILE A 436 -30.79 11.00 11.99
CA ILE A 436 -31.02 11.78 10.76
C ILE A 436 -32.51 11.99 10.53
N ASP A 437 -33.34 10.94 10.68
CA ASP A 437 -34.79 11.01 10.52
C ASP A 437 -35.43 11.97 11.54
N ALA A 438 -34.99 11.92 12.81
CA ALA A 438 -35.42 12.84 13.84
C ALA A 438 -35.09 14.30 13.48
N LEU A 439 -33.85 14.54 13.00
CA LEU A 439 -33.43 15.88 12.58
C LEU A 439 -34.21 16.35 11.35
N THR A 440 -34.48 15.48 10.37
CA THR A 440 -35.30 15.77 9.19
C THR A 440 -36.70 16.15 9.57
N LYS A 441 -37.37 15.41 10.48
CA LYS A 441 -38.74 15.73 10.96
C LYS A 441 -38.76 17.05 11.70
N VAL A 442 -37.80 17.36 12.53
CA VAL A 442 -37.73 18.68 13.22
C VAL A 442 -37.55 19.78 12.20
N THR A 443 -36.67 19.62 11.22
CA THR A 443 -36.43 20.61 10.17
C THR A 443 -37.69 20.82 9.30
N ASP A 444 -38.37 19.74 8.90
CA ASP A 444 -39.60 19.74 8.15
C ASP A 444 -40.70 20.53 8.90
N HIS A 445 -40.87 20.25 10.19
CA HIS A 445 -41.83 20.97 11.03
C HIS A 445 -41.52 22.47 11.14
N VAL A 446 -40.24 22.82 11.30
CA VAL A 446 -39.79 24.23 11.38
C VAL A 446 -40.05 24.96 10.04
N LEU A 447 -39.69 24.34 8.91
CA LEU A 447 -39.89 24.93 7.57
C LEU A 447 -41.39 25.11 7.23
N THR A 448 -42.20 24.11 7.60
CA THR A 448 -43.67 24.17 7.43
C THR A 448 -44.27 25.26 8.30
N ALA A 449 -43.88 25.37 9.59
CA ALA A 449 -44.34 26.43 10.50
C ALA A 449 -43.91 27.82 10.03
N ALA A 450 -42.78 27.96 9.38
CA ALA A 450 -42.27 29.22 8.81
C ALA A 450 -42.91 29.58 7.45
N ASN A 451 -43.82 28.76 6.90
CA ASN A 451 -44.41 28.92 5.57
C ASN A 451 -43.40 29.21 4.46
N VAL A 452 -42.28 28.45 4.46
CA VAL A 452 -41.22 28.58 3.47
C VAL A 452 -41.74 28.18 2.08
N ASN A 453 -41.20 28.81 1.03
CA ASN A 453 -41.55 28.47 -0.36
C ASN A 453 -41.41 26.96 -0.62
N PRO A 454 -42.41 26.28 -1.23
CA PRO A 454 -42.41 24.84 -1.48
C PRO A 454 -41.16 24.33 -2.20
N ALA A 455 -40.59 25.11 -3.11
CA ALA A 455 -39.35 24.74 -3.80
C ALA A 455 -38.10 24.69 -2.86
N ILE A 456 -38.03 25.65 -1.92
CA ILE A 456 -36.93 25.66 -0.92
C ILE A 456 -37.15 24.53 0.10
N HIS A 457 -38.40 24.31 0.51
CA HIS A 457 -38.78 23.21 1.40
C HIS A 457 -38.36 21.86 0.80
N GLY A 458 -38.78 21.58 -0.45
CA GLY A 458 -38.40 20.36 -1.17
C GLY A 458 -36.87 20.23 -1.38
N LEU A 459 -36.17 21.33 -1.70
CA LEU A 459 -34.71 21.32 -1.81
C LEU A 459 -34.03 20.88 -0.49
N VAL A 460 -34.50 21.40 0.65
CA VAL A 460 -33.90 21.09 1.95
C VAL A 460 -34.26 19.67 2.37
N ILE A 461 -35.51 19.26 2.32
CA ILE A 461 -35.97 17.96 2.83
C ILE A 461 -35.59 16.83 1.83
N ASP A 462 -36.04 16.94 0.57
CA ASP A 462 -35.88 15.87 -0.42
C ASP A 462 -34.51 15.91 -1.10
N GLY A 463 -33.99 17.12 -1.35
CA GLY A 463 -32.67 17.27 -1.99
C GLY A 463 -31.50 17.03 -1.01
N ILE A 464 -31.49 17.73 0.14
CA ILE A 464 -30.34 17.69 1.05
C ILE A 464 -30.49 16.58 2.10
N PHE A 465 -31.54 16.60 2.92
CA PHE A 465 -31.70 15.65 4.01
C PHE A 465 -31.88 14.21 3.52
N SER A 466 -32.74 13.97 2.54
CA SER A 466 -32.94 12.63 1.97
C SER A 466 -31.67 12.15 1.26
N GLY A 467 -31.08 12.98 0.37
CA GLY A 467 -29.90 12.59 -0.43
C GLY A 467 -28.64 12.47 0.38
N VAL A 468 -28.30 13.46 1.21
CA VAL A 468 -27.07 13.43 2.04
C VAL A 468 -27.25 12.50 3.24
N GLY A 469 -28.46 12.46 3.83
CA GLY A 469 -28.79 11.60 4.96
C GLY A 469 -28.60 10.12 4.63
N SER A 470 -29.07 9.68 3.46
CA SER A 470 -28.87 8.29 3.01
C SER A 470 -27.40 7.89 2.93
N VAL A 471 -26.55 8.78 2.46
CA VAL A 471 -25.10 8.51 2.35
C VAL A 471 -24.39 8.55 3.71
N LEU A 472 -24.78 9.50 4.57
CA LEU A 472 -24.23 9.57 5.93
C LEU A 472 -24.60 8.34 6.76
N SER A 473 -25.80 7.78 6.57
CA SER A 473 -26.22 6.57 7.27
C SER A 473 -25.32 5.37 7.00
N PHE A 474 -24.62 5.31 5.85
CA PHE A 474 -23.64 4.25 5.55
C PHE A 474 -22.25 4.45 6.17
N LEU A 475 -21.95 5.64 6.72
CA LEU A 475 -20.65 5.93 7.32
C LEU A 475 -20.24 4.91 8.41
N PRO A 476 -21.13 4.51 9.34
CA PRO A 476 -20.77 3.51 10.36
C PRO A 476 -20.37 2.15 9.79
N VAL A 477 -21.06 1.71 8.73
CA VAL A 477 -20.73 0.46 8.04
C VAL A 477 -19.34 0.53 7.42
N ILE A 478 -19.01 1.65 6.78
CA ILE A 478 -17.70 1.88 6.17
C ILE A 478 -16.60 1.92 7.24
N VAL A 479 -16.84 2.63 8.35
CA VAL A 479 -15.89 2.68 9.48
C VAL A 479 -15.66 1.30 10.10
N THR A 480 -16.72 0.51 10.28
CA THR A 480 -16.64 -0.87 10.79
C THR A 480 -15.86 -1.77 9.83
N LEU A 481 -16.08 -1.63 8.53
CA LEU A 481 -15.30 -2.36 7.52
C LEU A 481 -13.80 -1.99 7.59
N PHE A 482 -13.48 -0.71 7.66
CA PHE A 482 -12.10 -0.26 7.82
C PHE A 482 -11.46 -0.75 9.12
N PHE A 483 -12.23 -0.84 10.21
CA PHE A 483 -11.76 -1.42 11.46
C PHE A 483 -11.26 -2.85 11.28
N PHE A 484 -12.07 -3.72 10.69
CA PHE A 484 -11.68 -5.11 10.46
C PHE A 484 -10.51 -5.24 9.46
N LEU A 485 -10.51 -4.41 8.41
CA LEU A 485 -9.42 -4.40 7.43
C LEU A 485 -8.11 -3.95 8.06
N SER A 486 -8.12 -2.88 8.86
CA SER A 486 -6.93 -2.43 9.60
C SER A 486 -6.43 -3.49 10.57
N LEU A 487 -7.36 -4.20 11.25
CA LEU A 487 -7.01 -5.31 12.12
C LEU A 487 -6.30 -6.44 11.36
N MET A 488 -6.78 -6.79 10.17
CA MET A 488 -6.17 -7.80 9.31
C MET A 488 -4.82 -7.34 8.73
N GLU A 489 -4.69 -6.06 8.39
CA GLU A 489 -3.47 -5.46 7.86
C GLU A 489 -2.38 -5.40 8.92
N ASP A 490 -2.65 -4.76 10.05
CA ASP A 490 -1.70 -4.58 11.14
C ASP A 490 -1.31 -5.91 11.81
N SER A 491 -2.23 -6.89 11.83
CA SER A 491 -1.88 -8.23 12.32
C SER A 491 -0.92 -8.99 11.41
N GLY A 492 -0.68 -8.56 10.18
CA GLY A 492 0.15 -9.23 9.18
C GLY A 492 -0.57 -10.35 8.41
N TYR A 493 -1.89 -10.54 8.62
CA TYR A 493 -2.66 -11.57 7.90
C TYR A 493 -2.81 -11.25 6.41
N ILE A 494 -3.01 -9.97 6.05
CA ILE A 494 -3.12 -9.53 4.66
C ILE A 494 -1.86 -9.86 3.86
N ALA A 495 -0.66 -9.77 4.46
CA ALA A 495 0.58 -10.16 3.80
C ALA A 495 0.56 -11.66 3.39
N ARG A 496 0.01 -12.53 4.26
CA ARG A 496 -0.15 -13.97 3.96
C ARG A 496 -1.17 -14.21 2.86
N VAL A 497 -2.28 -13.48 2.87
CA VAL A 497 -3.27 -13.55 1.78
C VAL A 497 -2.63 -13.18 0.45
N ALA A 498 -1.88 -12.08 0.39
CA ALA A 498 -1.13 -11.68 -0.80
C ALA A 498 -0.15 -12.76 -1.25
N PHE A 499 0.54 -13.40 -0.30
CA PHE A 499 1.49 -14.48 -0.57
C PHE A 499 0.85 -15.69 -1.26
N PHE A 500 -0.26 -16.23 -0.75
CA PHE A 500 -0.84 -17.42 -1.37
C PHE A 500 -1.73 -17.10 -2.60
N MET A 501 -2.22 -15.86 -2.74
CA MET A 501 -3.02 -15.45 -3.90
C MET A 501 -2.18 -15.02 -5.11
N ASP A 502 -0.87 -14.80 -4.96
CA ASP A 502 0.00 -14.28 -6.04
C ASP A 502 -0.04 -15.16 -7.29
N LYS A 503 -0.01 -16.48 -7.14
CA LYS A 503 -0.04 -17.42 -8.27
C LYS A 503 -1.32 -17.30 -9.12
N LEU A 504 -2.47 -17.06 -8.48
CA LEU A 504 -3.76 -16.91 -9.18
C LEU A 504 -3.84 -15.56 -9.88
N LEU A 505 -3.51 -14.49 -9.18
CA LEU A 505 -3.62 -13.13 -9.70
C LEU A 505 -2.63 -12.86 -10.84
N ARG A 506 -1.44 -13.45 -10.80
CA ARG A 506 -0.46 -13.34 -11.86
C ARG A 506 -0.95 -13.93 -13.20
N LYS A 507 -1.79 -14.96 -13.19
CA LYS A 507 -2.40 -15.49 -14.41
C LYS A 507 -3.21 -14.42 -15.15
N ILE A 508 -3.88 -13.56 -14.42
CA ILE A 508 -4.66 -12.44 -14.98
C ILE A 508 -3.85 -11.13 -15.08
N GLY A 509 -2.55 -11.18 -14.79
CA GLY A 509 -1.62 -10.04 -14.96
C GLY A 509 -1.50 -9.10 -13.77
N LEU A 510 -1.93 -9.52 -12.57
CA LEU A 510 -1.84 -8.75 -11.34
C LEU A 510 -0.88 -9.39 -10.33
N SER A 511 -0.32 -8.60 -9.42
CA SER A 511 0.45 -9.11 -8.27
C SER A 511 -0.47 -9.58 -7.14
N GLY A 512 0.04 -10.42 -6.25
CA GLY A 512 -0.71 -10.91 -5.09
C GLY A 512 -1.28 -9.83 -4.18
N ARG A 513 -0.61 -8.68 -4.09
CA ARG A 513 -1.08 -7.52 -3.29
C ARG A 513 -2.39 -6.92 -3.82
N SER A 514 -2.72 -7.08 -5.09
CA SER A 514 -3.95 -6.58 -5.70
C SER A 514 -5.22 -7.25 -5.15
N ILE A 515 -5.09 -8.41 -4.46
CA ILE A 515 -6.24 -9.08 -3.83
C ILE A 515 -6.93 -8.19 -2.80
N VAL A 516 -6.17 -7.39 -2.05
CA VAL A 516 -6.69 -6.56 -0.95
C VAL A 516 -7.69 -5.52 -1.45
N PRO A 517 -7.34 -4.61 -2.41
CA PRO A 517 -8.30 -3.71 -3.02
C PRO A 517 -9.51 -4.43 -3.64
N MET A 518 -9.29 -5.58 -4.30
CA MET A 518 -10.40 -6.32 -4.91
C MET A 518 -11.37 -6.87 -3.87
N LEU A 519 -10.89 -7.36 -2.73
CA LEU A 519 -11.73 -7.83 -1.63
C LEU A 519 -12.52 -6.68 -0.99
N ILE A 520 -11.87 -5.53 -0.76
CA ILE A 520 -12.54 -4.33 -0.27
C ILE A 520 -13.67 -3.91 -1.23
N GLY A 521 -13.47 -4.13 -2.53
CA GLY A 521 -14.46 -3.86 -3.59
C GLY A 521 -15.79 -4.57 -3.41
N PHE A 522 -15.83 -5.75 -2.78
CA PHE A 522 -17.08 -6.42 -2.41
C PHE A 522 -17.85 -5.68 -1.31
N GLY A 523 -17.17 -4.91 -0.49
CA GLY A 523 -17.82 -4.01 0.47
C GLY A 523 -18.19 -2.68 -0.18
N CYS A 524 -17.22 -1.92 -0.63
CA CYS A 524 -17.41 -0.61 -1.25
C CYS A 524 -16.27 -0.28 -2.22
N THR A 525 -16.62 0.21 -3.41
CA THR A 525 -15.65 0.58 -4.45
C THR A 525 -14.78 1.79 -4.05
N VAL A 526 -15.31 2.74 -3.28
CA VAL A 526 -14.55 3.95 -2.87
C VAL A 526 -13.29 3.60 -2.06
N PRO A 527 -13.40 2.92 -0.91
CA PRO A 527 -12.22 2.51 -0.15
C PRO A 527 -11.34 1.53 -0.92
N ALA A 528 -11.91 0.69 -1.78
CA ALA A 528 -11.14 -0.22 -2.62
C ALA A 528 -10.20 0.52 -3.58
N VAL A 529 -10.70 1.55 -4.26
CA VAL A 529 -9.89 2.41 -5.13
C VAL A 529 -8.80 3.14 -4.31
N MET A 530 -9.13 3.66 -3.14
CA MET A 530 -8.16 4.34 -2.27
C MET A 530 -7.06 3.41 -1.76
N SER A 531 -7.40 2.15 -1.43
CA SER A 531 -6.41 1.17 -0.94
C SER A 531 -5.41 0.74 -2.02
N THR A 532 -5.67 1.00 -3.30
CA THR A 532 -4.69 0.70 -4.37
C THR A 532 -3.41 1.51 -4.29
N ARG A 533 -3.35 2.55 -3.47
CA ARG A 533 -2.14 3.35 -3.21
C ARG A 533 -1.02 2.55 -2.59
N THR A 534 -1.34 1.45 -1.90
CA THR A 534 -0.34 0.53 -1.32
C THR A 534 0.31 -0.39 -2.36
N LEU A 535 -0.13 -0.34 -3.62
CA LEU A 535 0.45 -1.16 -4.68
C LEU A 535 1.71 -0.49 -5.24
N PRO A 536 2.84 -1.22 -5.31
CA PRO A 536 4.14 -0.66 -5.69
C PRO A 536 4.25 -0.34 -7.18
N SER A 537 3.36 -0.90 -8.02
CA SER A 537 3.37 -0.73 -9.47
C SER A 537 2.21 0.14 -9.93
N GLU A 538 2.53 1.20 -10.68
CA GLU A 538 1.52 2.06 -11.30
C GLU A 538 0.63 1.26 -12.29
N ARG A 539 1.21 0.29 -12.99
CA ARG A 539 0.50 -0.61 -13.89
C ARG A 539 -0.53 -1.46 -13.12
N ASP A 540 -0.09 -2.16 -12.06
CA ASP A 540 -0.97 -3.01 -11.26
C ASP A 540 -2.03 -2.17 -10.55
N ARG A 541 -1.67 -0.96 -10.10
CA ARG A 541 -2.59 0.00 -9.50
C ARG A 541 -3.69 0.42 -10.48
N LYS A 542 -3.33 0.88 -11.69
CA LYS A 542 -4.30 1.25 -12.73
C LYS A 542 -5.22 0.09 -13.08
N MET A 543 -4.65 -1.08 -13.31
CA MET A 543 -5.40 -2.27 -13.68
C MET A 543 -6.36 -2.69 -12.55
N THR A 544 -5.92 -2.67 -11.30
CA THR A 544 -6.75 -3.00 -10.13
C THR A 544 -7.91 -2.01 -9.98
N ILE A 545 -7.67 -0.69 -10.12
CA ILE A 545 -8.72 0.33 -10.08
C ILE A 545 -9.79 0.08 -11.16
N LEU A 546 -9.38 -0.28 -12.37
CA LEU A 546 -10.30 -0.55 -13.47
C LEU A 546 -11.12 -1.84 -13.28
N LEU A 547 -10.60 -2.80 -12.51
CA LEU A 547 -11.28 -4.08 -12.24
C LEU A 547 -12.19 -4.02 -11.01
N THR A 548 -11.87 -3.18 -10.02
CA THR A 548 -12.63 -3.08 -8.77
C THR A 548 -14.14 -2.86 -8.95
N PRO A 549 -14.65 -2.04 -9.90
CA PRO A 549 -16.08 -1.83 -10.07
C PRO A 549 -16.88 -3.06 -10.57
N PHE A 550 -16.22 -4.10 -11.08
CA PHE A 550 -16.87 -5.37 -11.44
C PHE A 550 -17.23 -6.20 -10.20
N MET A 551 -16.62 -5.91 -9.06
CA MET A 551 -16.98 -6.56 -7.80
C MET A 551 -18.34 -6.04 -7.33
N SER A 552 -19.19 -6.95 -6.82
CA SER A 552 -20.50 -6.60 -6.30
C SER A 552 -20.36 -5.93 -4.94
N CYS A 553 -20.48 -4.60 -4.89
CA CYS A 553 -20.48 -3.87 -3.61
C CYS A 553 -21.82 -4.04 -2.85
N SER A 554 -21.82 -3.75 -1.54
CA SER A 554 -22.99 -3.89 -0.67
C SER A 554 -24.21 -3.08 -1.13
N ALA A 555 -23.99 -1.91 -1.74
CA ALA A 555 -25.07 -1.06 -2.27
C ALA A 555 -25.85 -1.68 -3.45
N LYS A 556 -25.32 -2.74 -4.08
CA LYS A 556 -26.03 -3.50 -5.12
C LYS A 556 -26.96 -4.57 -4.54
N LEU A 557 -26.74 -4.98 -3.28
CA LEU A 557 -27.53 -6.04 -2.63
C LEU A 557 -29.05 -5.75 -2.55
N PRO A 558 -29.48 -4.53 -2.20
CA PRO A 558 -30.91 -4.20 -2.21
C PRO A 558 -31.57 -4.42 -3.58
N ILE A 559 -30.87 -4.07 -4.67
CA ILE A 559 -31.35 -4.29 -6.04
C ILE A 559 -31.55 -5.80 -6.29
N TYR A 560 -30.54 -6.61 -5.94
CA TYR A 560 -30.61 -8.06 -6.12
C TYR A 560 -31.75 -8.66 -5.30
N ALA A 561 -31.85 -8.30 -4.02
CA ALA A 561 -32.87 -8.81 -3.13
C ALA A 561 -34.27 -8.45 -3.64
N PHE A 562 -34.50 -7.20 -4.07
CA PHE A 562 -35.78 -6.73 -4.62
C PHE A 562 -36.22 -7.57 -5.84
N PHE A 563 -35.37 -7.64 -6.87
CA PHE A 563 -35.72 -8.36 -8.10
C PHE A 563 -35.82 -9.89 -7.91
N VAL A 564 -34.95 -10.43 -7.06
CA VAL A 564 -34.97 -11.87 -6.77
C VAL A 564 -36.25 -12.27 -6.03
N ASN A 565 -36.65 -11.51 -5.04
CA ASN A 565 -37.90 -11.76 -4.32
C ASN A 565 -39.16 -11.56 -5.21
N ALA A 566 -39.11 -10.57 -6.10
CA ALA A 566 -40.20 -10.23 -6.97
C ALA A 566 -40.42 -11.24 -8.12
N PHE A 567 -39.32 -11.69 -8.78
CA PHE A 567 -39.40 -12.42 -10.04
C PHE A 567 -38.90 -13.90 -9.93
N PHE A 568 -38.18 -14.27 -8.86
CA PHE A 568 -37.55 -15.59 -8.72
C PHE A 568 -37.82 -16.25 -7.36
N PRO A 569 -39.07 -16.39 -6.94
CA PRO A 569 -39.40 -16.97 -5.63
C PRO A 569 -38.84 -18.39 -5.50
N GLY A 570 -38.21 -18.69 -4.36
CA GLY A 570 -37.64 -20.01 -4.05
C GLY A 570 -36.26 -20.29 -4.62
N ARG A 571 -35.70 -19.45 -5.53
CA ARG A 571 -34.35 -19.60 -6.09
C ARG A 571 -33.42 -18.43 -5.76
N GLY A 572 -33.80 -17.59 -4.83
CA GLY A 572 -33.14 -16.32 -4.53
C GLY A 572 -31.64 -16.47 -4.22
N GLY A 573 -31.29 -17.38 -3.35
CA GLY A 573 -29.89 -17.60 -2.97
C GLY A 573 -29.00 -18.04 -4.13
N LEU A 574 -29.51 -18.88 -5.03
CA LEU A 574 -28.76 -19.33 -6.21
C LEU A 574 -28.51 -18.19 -7.20
N ILE A 575 -29.51 -17.33 -7.44
CA ILE A 575 -29.38 -16.21 -8.36
C ILE A 575 -28.43 -15.15 -7.80
N MET A 576 -28.53 -14.85 -6.51
CA MET A 576 -27.61 -13.94 -5.85
C MET A 576 -26.16 -14.45 -5.94
N ALA A 577 -25.93 -15.72 -5.62
CA ALA A 577 -24.61 -16.37 -5.76
C ALA A 577 -24.13 -16.32 -7.23
N GLY A 578 -25.02 -16.59 -8.19
CA GLY A 578 -24.75 -16.51 -9.63
C GLY A 578 -24.33 -15.12 -10.07
N LEU A 579 -24.96 -14.04 -9.56
CA LEU A 579 -24.57 -12.66 -9.86
C LEU A 579 -23.18 -12.32 -9.30
N TYR A 580 -22.85 -12.77 -8.10
CA TYR A 580 -21.49 -12.60 -7.55
C TYR A 580 -20.44 -13.33 -8.41
N ILE A 581 -20.71 -14.58 -8.78
CA ILE A 581 -19.82 -15.36 -9.65
C ILE A 581 -19.70 -14.70 -11.02
N LEU A 582 -20.79 -14.21 -11.60
CA LEU A 582 -20.79 -13.50 -12.88
C LEU A 582 -19.91 -12.24 -12.82
N GLY A 583 -20.00 -11.45 -11.75
CA GLY A 583 -19.13 -10.28 -11.52
C GLY A 583 -17.65 -10.65 -11.49
N ILE A 584 -17.29 -11.71 -10.77
CA ILE A 584 -15.91 -12.22 -10.70
C ILE A 584 -15.44 -12.71 -12.07
N VAL A 585 -16.24 -13.50 -12.76
CA VAL A 585 -15.90 -14.02 -14.11
C VAL A 585 -15.71 -12.89 -15.09
N MET A 586 -16.61 -11.90 -15.12
CA MET A 586 -16.46 -10.71 -15.97
C MET A 586 -15.20 -9.92 -15.61
N GLY A 587 -14.90 -9.76 -14.32
CA GLY A 587 -13.65 -9.15 -13.87
C GLY A 587 -12.42 -9.89 -14.39
N ILE A 588 -12.40 -11.23 -14.35
CA ILE A 588 -11.31 -12.05 -14.88
C ILE A 588 -11.19 -11.90 -16.41
N LEU A 589 -12.30 -11.95 -17.15
CA LEU A 589 -12.29 -11.80 -18.62
C LEU A 589 -11.76 -10.42 -19.04
N ILE A 590 -12.20 -9.37 -18.36
CA ILE A 590 -11.73 -8.01 -18.61
C ILE A 590 -10.25 -7.84 -18.20
N ALA A 591 -9.82 -8.48 -17.10
CA ALA A 591 -8.41 -8.50 -16.72
C ALA A 591 -7.52 -9.14 -17.79
N LEU A 592 -7.94 -10.27 -18.36
CA LEU A 592 -7.24 -10.92 -19.46
C LEU A 592 -7.20 -10.05 -20.73
N PHE A 593 -8.31 -9.36 -21.04
CA PHE A 593 -8.36 -8.40 -22.13
C PHE A 593 -7.40 -7.22 -21.90
N TYR A 594 -7.37 -6.64 -20.70
CA TYR A 594 -6.46 -5.55 -20.36
C TYR A 594 -5.00 -5.99 -20.40
N LYS A 595 -4.68 -7.21 -19.91
CA LYS A 595 -3.34 -7.77 -19.97
C LYS A 595 -2.82 -7.88 -21.41
N GLY A 596 -3.70 -8.27 -22.35
CA GLY A 596 -3.33 -8.43 -23.76
C GLY A 596 -3.23 -7.11 -24.55
N THR A 597 -3.94 -6.07 -24.12
CA THR A 597 -4.09 -4.82 -24.88
C THR A 597 -3.43 -3.60 -24.23
N LEU A 598 -3.99 -3.15 -23.11
CA LEU A 598 -3.64 -1.87 -22.44
C LEU A 598 -2.41 -1.98 -21.52
N PHE A 599 -2.24 -3.11 -20.84
CA PHE A 599 -1.22 -3.30 -19.80
C PHE A 599 -0.31 -4.48 -20.14
N LYS A 600 0.39 -4.38 -21.26
CA LYS A 600 1.39 -5.37 -21.67
C LYS A 600 2.55 -5.44 -20.67
N GLY A 601 3.12 -6.63 -20.50
CA GLY A 601 4.23 -6.88 -19.58
C GLY A 601 3.84 -7.78 -18.40
N GLU A 602 4.83 -8.21 -17.62
CA GLU A 602 4.64 -9.05 -16.45
C GLU A 602 4.27 -8.24 -15.22
N ALA A 603 3.58 -8.88 -14.27
CA ALA A 603 3.35 -8.29 -12.95
C ALA A 603 4.69 -8.10 -12.23
N VAL A 604 4.81 -7.00 -11.49
CA VAL A 604 6.02 -6.70 -10.71
C VAL A 604 6.41 -7.91 -9.86
N PRO A 605 7.71 -8.26 -9.78
CA PRO A 605 8.20 -9.33 -8.94
C PRO A 605 7.68 -9.20 -7.52
N PHE A 606 7.27 -10.33 -6.96
CA PHE A 606 6.73 -10.39 -5.62
C PHE A 606 7.86 -10.82 -4.67
N VAL A 607 8.54 -9.84 -4.12
CA VAL A 607 9.52 -10.04 -3.05
C VAL A 607 8.96 -9.37 -1.81
N MET A 608 8.66 -10.15 -0.79
CA MET A 608 8.02 -9.65 0.43
C MET A 608 8.49 -10.43 1.65
N GLU A 609 8.69 -9.73 2.74
CA GLU A 609 8.84 -10.33 4.06
C GLU A 609 7.46 -10.59 4.67
N LEU A 610 7.31 -11.73 5.36
CA LEU A 610 6.10 -12.03 6.12
C LEU A 610 6.31 -11.54 7.57
N PRO A 611 5.68 -10.42 7.98
CA PRO A 611 5.85 -9.89 9.34
C PRO A 611 5.29 -10.87 10.37
N ASN A 612 5.86 -10.90 11.58
CA ASN A 612 5.28 -11.67 12.69
C ASN A 612 3.85 -11.19 13.01
N TYR A 613 2.98 -12.12 13.43
CA TYR A 613 1.64 -11.74 13.88
C TYR A 613 1.73 -10.91 15.15
N ARG A 614 1.16 -9.71 15.07
CA ARG A 614 1.07 -8.77 16.19
C ARG A 614 -0.37 -8.32 16.39
N LEU A 615 -0.73 -8.05 17.65
CA LEU A 615 -1.99 -7.39 17.92
C LEU A 615 -1.80 -5.87 17.70
N PRO A 616 -2.64 -5.25 16.88
CA PRO A 616 -2.53 -3.81 16.63
C PRO A 616 -2.83 -3.00 17.90
N GLY A 617 -2.12 -1.89 18.08
CA GLY A 617 -2.36 -0.98 19.19
C GLY A 617 -3.69 -0.24 19.00
N PHE A 618 -4.57 -0.28 20.00
CA PHE A 618 -5.90 0.36 19.95
C PHE A 618 -5.84 1.84 19.56
N LYS A 619 -4.87 2.58 20.08
CA LYS A 619 -4.67 4.01 19.77
C LYS A 619 -4.38 4.25 18.29
N ASN A 620 -3.50 3.43 17.69
CA ASN A 620 -3.13 3.55 16.27
C ASN A 620 -4.31 3.22 15.36
N VAL A 621 -5.04 2.14 15.67
CA VAL A 621 -6.26 1.76 14.92
C VAL A 621 -7.31 2.87 15.01
N SER A 622 -7.57 3.41 16.20
CA SER A 622 -8.56 4.50 16.38
C SER A 622 -8.18 5.76 15.61
N GLN A 623 -6.91 6.13 15.62
CA GLN A 623 -6.42 7.28 14.84
C GLN A 623 -6.56 7.05 13.34
N LEU A 624 -6.17 5.87 12.84
CA LEU A 624 -6.31 5.51 11.43
C LEU A 624 -7.78 5.51 10.99
N LEU A 625 -8.68 4.96 11.82
CA LEU A 625 -10.12 4.98 11.56
C LEU A 625 -10.65 6.41 11.46
N TRP A 626 -10.25 7.28 12.38
CA TRP A 626 -10.66 8.69 12.36
C TRP A 626 -10.16 9.40 11.09
N GLU A 627 -8.90 9.19 10.69
CA GLU A 627 -8.35 9.75 9.46
C GLU A 627 -9.12 9.27 8.23
N LYS A 628 -9.40 7.96 8.13
CA LYS A 628 -10.18 7.38 7.02
C LYS A 628 -11.63 7.87 7.01
N ALA A 629 -12.29 7.96 8.18
CA ALA A 629 -13.65 8.48 8.29
C ALA A 629 -13.72 9.96 7.90
N LYS A 630 -12.79 10.78 8.40
CA LYS A 630 -12.68 12.20 8.05
C LYS A 630 -12.45 12.41 6.56
N ASP A 631 -11.54 11.65 5.97
CA ASP A 631 -11.21 11.72 4.54
C ASP A 631 -12.42 11.31 3.68
N PHE A 632 -13.14 10.26 4.07
CA PHE A 632 -14.39 9.86 3.42
C PHE A 632 -15.45 10.95 3.51
N LEU A 633 -15.70 11.50 4.71
CA LEU A 633 -16.68 12.56 4.92
C LEU A 633 -16.36 13.79 4.08
N GLN A 634 -15.13 14.29 4.13
CA GLN A 634 -14.76 15.50 3.37
C GLN A 634 -14.89 15.31 1.86
N ARG A 635 -14.62 14.13 1.34
CA ARG A 635 -14.62 13.85 -0.11
C ARG A 635 -15.98 13.44 -0.63
N ALA A 636 -16.67 12.56 0.09
CA ALA A 636 -17.97 12.06 -0.34
C ALA A 636 -19.06 13.14 -0.17
N PHE A 637 -19.04 13.86 0.94
CA PHE A 637 -20.07 14.84 1.26
C PHE A 637 -20.22 15.92 0.19
N SER A 638 -19.13 16.57 -0.23
CA SER A 638 -19.21 17.67 -1.19
C SER A 638 -19.66 17.21 -2.59
N VAL A 639 -19.14 16.09 -3.07
CA VAL A 639 -19.48 15.56 -4.40
C VAL A 639 -20.92 15.07 -4.41
N ILE A 640 -21.34 14.36 -3.36
CA ILE A 640 -22.67 13.79 -3.25
C ILE A 640 -23.71 14.90 -3.05
N LEU A 641 -23.43 15.88 -2.19
CA LEU A 641 -24.33 17.04 -2.00
C LEU A 641 -24.64 17.76 -3.32
N VAL A 642 -23.59 18.09 -4.09
CA VAL A 642 -23.80 18.74 -5.38
C VAL A 642 -24.62 17.86 -6.32
N ALA A 643 -24.29 16.58 -6.37
CA ALA A 643 -24.95 15.66 -7.26
C ALA A 643 -26.41 15.40 -6.84
N THR A 644 -26.75 15.29 -5.54
CA THR A 644 -28.14 15.13 -5.07
C THR A 644 -28.96 16.36 -5.37
N VAL A 645 -28.42 17.55 -5.17
CA VAL A 645 -29.12 18.81 -5.54
C VAL A 645 -29.40 18.86 -7.04
N VAL A 646 -28.43 18.46 -7.88
CA VAL A 646 -28.65 18.42 -9.35
C VAL A 646 -29.74 17.41 -9.72
N VAL A 647 -29.73 16.20 -9.16
CA VAL A 647 -30.76 15.20 -9.48
C VAL A 647 -32.13 15.62 -8.95
N TRP A 648 -32.20 16.15 -7.73
CA TRP A 648 -33.44 16.71 -7.19
C TRP A 648 -34.02 17.80 -8.14
N PHE A 649 -33.14 18.71 -8.61
CA PHE A 649 -33.56 19.73 -9.58
C PHE A 649 -34.12 19.11 -10.88
N LEU A 650 -33.43 18.13 -11.44
CA LEU A 650 -33.88 17.44 -12.65
C LEU A 650 -35.15 16.63 -12.47
N GLN A 651 -35.45 16.17 -11.26
CA GLN A 651 -36.67 15.44 -10.93
C GLN A 651 -37.85 16.36 -10.63
N SER A 652 -37.58 17.54 -10.05
CA SER A 652 -38.61 18.43 -9.54
C SER A 652 -39.06 19.50 -10.53
N PHE A 653 -38.33 19.71 -11.64
CA PHE A 653 -38.62 20.75 -12.61
C PHE A 653 -38.82 20.19 -14.03
N ASP A 654 -39.69 20.86 -14.81
CA ASP A 654 -39.85 20.64 -16.25
C ASP A 654 -38.86 21.47 -17.08
N LEU A 655 -38.89 21.32 -18.43
CA LEU A 655 -38.01 22.08 -19.35
C LEU A 655 -38.33 23.60 -19.34
N HIS A 656 -39.45 24.04 -18.77
CA HIS A 656 -39.84 25.44 -18.62
C HIS A 656 -39.54 25.98 -17.22
N LEU A 657 -38.83 25.20 -16.39
CA LEU A 657 -38.51 25.54 -15.00
C LEU A 657 -39.69 25.69 -14.07
N ASN A 658 -40.83 25.06 -14.40
CA ASN A 658 -41.98 24.96 -13.48
C ASN A 658 -41.80 23.72 -12.60
N MET A 659 -42.24 23.85 -11.36
CA MET A 659 -42.25 22.73 -10.42
C MET A 659 -43.29 21.69 -10.84
N VAL A 660 -42.88 20.43 -10.97
CA VAL A 660 -43.71 19.36 -11.51
C VAL A 660 -44.30 18.54 -10.38
N THR A 661 -45.61 18.30 -10.45
CA THR A 661 -46.31 17.40 -9.53
C THR A 661 -46.33 15.95 -10.01
N ASP A 662 -46.16 15.74 -11.32
CA ASP A 662 -46.08 14.41 -11.95
C ASP A 662 -44.63 14.17 -12.48
N SER A 663 -43.97 13.17 -11.97
CA SER A 663 -42.59 12.81 -12.34
C SER A 663 -42.38 12.57 -13.85
N GLN A 664 -43.46 12.27 -14.61
CA GLN A 664 -43.42 12.04 -16.05
C GLN A 664 -42.99 13.28 -16.84
N ASN A 665 -43.33 14.46 -16.34
CA ASN A 665 -43.04 15.73 -17.00
C ASN A 665 -41.70 16.35 -16.58
N SER A 666 -40.94 15.68 -15.75
CA SER A 666 -39.66 16.18 -15.28
C SER A 666 -38.57 16.17 -16.37
N ILE A 667 -37.56 17.02 -16.22
CA ILE A 667 -36.38 17.06 -17.07
C ILE A 667 -35.72 15.67 -17.09
N LEU A 668 -35.63 15.01 -15.94
CA LEU A 668 -35.00 13.68 -15.83
C LEU A 668 -35.77 12.63 -16.62
N ALA A 669 -37.14 12.65 -16.56
CA ALA A 669 -37.98 11.75 -17.36
C ALA A 669 -37.83 11.99 -18.87
N THR A 670 -37.68 13.24 -19.29
CA THR A 670 -37.44 13.61 -20.68
C THR A 670 -36.09 13.07 -21.17
N ILE A 671 -35.00 13.24 -20.38
CA ILE A 671 -33.67 12.68 -20.69
C ILE A 671 -33.73 11.14 -20.74
N ALA A 672 -34.42 10.52 -19.77
CA ALA A 672 -34.59 9.08 -19.71
C ALA A 672 -35.37 8.55 -20.93
N GLY A 673 -36.41 9.28 -21.38
CA GLY A 673 -37.18 8.97 -22.59
C GLY A 673 -36.33 9.01 -23.88
N MET A 674 -35.35 9.94 -23.96
CA MET A 674 -34.41 9.99 -25.09
C MET A 674 -33.45 8.80 -25.10
N ILE A 675 -33.14 8.27 -23.93
CA ILE A 675 -32.18 7.14 -23.78
C ILE A 675 -32.91 5.79 -23.89
N ALA A 676 -34.19 5.71 -23.55
CA ALA A 676 -35.01 4.50 -23.52
C ALA A 676 -34.93 3.64 -24.80
N PRO A 677 -34.93 4.21 -26.04
CA PRO A 677 -34.77 3.40 -27.26
C PRO A 677 -33.48 2.57 -27.31
N LEU A 678 -32.42 3.06 -26.70
CA LEU A 678 -31.13 2.33 -26.64
C LEU A 678 -31.24 1.05 -25.77
N PHE A 679 -32.18 1.04 -24.81
CA PHE A 679 -32.42 -0.08 -23.90
C PHE A 679 -33.52 -1.03 -24.41
N GLN A 680 -34.20 -0.70 -25.50
CA GLN A 680 -35.24 -1.55 -26.08
C GLN A 680 -34.77 -2.96 -26.46
N PRO A 681 -33.56 -3.17 -27.02
CA PRO A 681 -33.06 -4.50 -27.32
C PRO A 681 -32.79 -5.38 -26.07
N LEU A 682 -32.72 -4.75 -24.88
CA LEU A 682 -32.55 -5.46 -23.61
C LEU A 682 -33.91 -5.80 -22.94
N GLY A 683 -35.02 -5.44 -23.56
CA GLY A 683 -36.34 -5.51 -22.93
C GLY A 683 -36.58 -4.46 -21.84
N LEU A 684 -35.79 -3.38 -21.86
CA LEU A 684 -35.75 -2.32 -20.82
C LEU A 684 -36.11 -0.92 -21.41
N GLY A 685 -36.85 -0.84 -22.48
CA GLY A 685 -37.15 0.39 -23.21
C GLY A 685 -38.19 1.32 -22.55
N ASP A 686 -38.42 1.21 -21.25
CA ASP A 686 -39.33 2.08 -20.48
C ASP A 686 -38.52 3.24 -19.85
N TRP A 687 -39.01 4.48 -20.02
CA TRP A 687 -38.40 5.67 -19.45
C TRP A 687 -38.27 5.60 -17.91
N ARG A 688 -39.20 4.92 -17.22
CA ARG A 688 -39.17 4.74 -15.76
C ARG A 688 -37.96 3.91 -15.32
N ILE A 689 -37.64 2.87 -16.09
CA ILE A 689 -36.44 2.05 -15.85
C ILE A 689 -35.18 2.89 -16.08
N CYS A 690 -35.11 3.63 -17.19
CA CYS A 690 -33.98 4.50 -17.48
C CYS A 690 -33.79 5.59 -16.42
N THR A 691 -34.88 6.19 -15.93
CA THR A 691 -34.89 7.17 -14.81
C THR A 691 -34.29 6.53 -13.55
N SER A 692 -34.69 5.30 -13.21
CA SER A 692 -34.15 4.60 -12.04
C SER A 692 -32.67 4.28 -12.18
N LEU A 693 -32.20 3.91 -13.37
CA LEU A 693 -30.78 3.66 -13.63
C LEU A 693 -29.92 4.93 -13.56
N ILE A 694 -30.46 6.07 -14.00
CA ILE A 694 -29.80 7.38 -13.86
C ILE A 694 -29.73 7.77 -12.37
N SER A 695 -30.82 7.62 -11.61
CA SER A 695 -30.84 7.83 -10.16
C SER A 695 -29.83 6.89 -9.46
N GLY A 696 -29.73 5.64 -9.88
CA GLY A 696 -28.78 4.66 -9.38
C GLY A 696 -27.31 4.94 -9.74
N PHE A 697 -27.03 5.87 -10.63
CA PHE A 697 -25.68 6.39 -10.82
C PHE A 697 -25.24 7.25 -9.64
N MET A 698 -26.17 7.94 -9.00
CA MET A 698 -25.90 8.71 -7.77
C MET A 698 -25.61 7.77 -6.60
N ALA A 699 -26.57 6.95 -6.27
CA ALA A 699 -26.50 5.96 -5.21
C ALA A 699 -27.23 4.68 -5.68
N LYS A 700 -26.57 3.53 -5.61
CA LYS A 700 -27.11 2.29 -6.19
C LYS A 700 -28.45 1.86 -5.58
N GLU A 701 -28.62 2.08 -4.30
CA GLU A 701 -29.85 1.80 -3.56
C GLU A 701 -31.05 2.59 -4.08
N SER A 702 -30.85 3.78 -4.65
CA SER A 702 -31.93 4.61 -5.19
C SER A 702 -32.64 4.00 -6.41
N VAL A 703 -32.06 2.99 -7.06
CA VAL A 703 -32.66 2.24 -8.15
C VAL A 703 -34.00 1.66 -7.70
N VAL A 704 -34.02 0.99 -6.55
CA VAL A 704 -35.21 0.29 -6.02
C VAL A 704 -36.29 1.29 -5.64
N SER A 705 -35.95 2.28 -4.82
CA SER A 705 -36.93 3.30 -4.37
C SER A 705 -37.52 4.08 -5.53
N THR A 706 -36.70 4.42 -6.55
CA THR A 706 -37.22 5.10 -7.75
C THR A 706 -38.17 4.20 -8.54
N LEU A 707 -37.85 2.89 -8.68
CA LEU A 707 -38.72 1.94 -9.36
C LEU A 707 -40.06 1.76 -8.60
N GLU A 708 -40.02 1.59 -7.29
CA GLU A 708 -41.24 1.46 -6.46
C GLU A 708 -42.15 2.66 -6.58
N ILE A 709 -41.59 3.87 -6.57
CA ILE A 709 -42.37 5.13 -6.74
C ILE A 709 -42.96 5.21 -8.15
N LEU A 710 -42.15 5.03 -9.20
CA LEU A 710 -42.58 5.22 -10.58
C LEU A 710 -43.55 4.15 -11.09
N PHE A 711 -43.47 2.93 -10.52
CA PHE A 711 -44.41 1.84 -10.85
C PHE A 711 -45.52 1.67 -9.82
N ALA A 712 -45.63 2.55 -8.82
CA ALA A 712 -46.63 2.50 -7.73
C ALA A 712 -46.70 1.11 -7.06
N GLY A 713 -45.55 0.47 -6.84
CA GLY A 713 -45.42 -0.87 -6.27
C GLY A 713 -45.68 -2.05 -7.21
N ASN A 714 -46.12 -1.81 -8.45
CA ASN A 714 -46.53 -2.86 -9.42
C ASN A 714 -45.43 -3.22 -10.44
N VAL A 715 -44.17 -3.29 -10.03
CA VAL A 715 -43.03 -3.62 -10.92
C VAL A 715 -43.21 -5.01 -11.55
N ASN A 716 -43.82 -5.96 -10.84
CA ASN A 716 -43.97 -7.35 -11.27
C ASN A 716 -44.91 -7.50 -12.50
N THR A 717 -45.83 -6.58 -12.70
CA THR A 717 -46.74 -6.60 -13.85
C THR A 717 -46.19 -5.87 -15.07
N ALA A 718 -45.22 -5.01 -14.87
CA ALA A 718 -44.63 -4.17 -15.91
C ALA A 718 -43.39 -4.78 -16.57
N LEU A 719 -42.67 -5.66 -15.89
CA LEU A 719 -41.46 -6.31 -16.38
C LEU A 719 -41.67 -7.81 -16.54
N SER A 720 -41.15 -8.38 -17.63
CA SER A 720 -41.03 -9.83 -17.77
C SER A 720 -39.87 -10.38 -16.92
N THR A 721 -39.94 -11.66 -16.57
CA THR A 721 -38.85 -12.34 -15.85
C THR A 721 -37.52 -12.23 -16.59
N LEU A 722 -37.54 -12.26 -17.93
CA LEU A 722 -36.37 -12.11 -18.77
C LEU A 722 -35.81 -10.68 -18.73
N SER A 723 -36.69 -9.68 -18.79
CA SER A 723 -36.29 -8.27 -18.64
C SER A 723 -35.73 -8.00 -17.25
N ALA A 724 -36.29 -8.61 -16.20
CA ALA A 724 -35.77 -8.51 -14.84
C ALA A 724 -34.37 -9.13 -14.72
N ALA A 725 -34.12 -10.31 -15.36
CA ALA A 725 -32.79 -10.91 -15.41
C ALA A 725 -31.76 -10.02 -16.18
N SER A 726 -32.19 -9.45 -17.31
CA SER A 726 -31.38 -8.51 -18.09
C SER A 726 -31.02 -7.25 -17.25
N LEU A 727 -31.99 -6.69 -16.53
CA LEU A 727 -31.78 -5.54 -15.65
C LEU A 727 -30.85 -5.85 -14.47
N LEU A 728 -30.95 -7.06 -13.89
CA LEU A 728 -30.03 -7.50 -12.83
C LEU A 728 -28.59 -7.53 -13.34
N VAL A 729 -28.34 -8.12 -14.53
CA VAL A 729 -27.01 -8.19 -15.12
C VAL A 729 -26.49 -6.80 -15.50
N PHE A 730 -27.36 -5.95 -16.06
CA PHE A 730 -27.00 -4.57 -16.33
C PHE A 730 -26.62 -3.82 -15.05
N SER A 731 -27.45 -3.92 -14.00
CA SER A 731 -27.22 -3.26 -12.71
C SER A 731 -25.97 -3.76 -12.00
N LEU A 732 -25.58 -5.03 -12.21
CA LEU A 732 -24.32 -5.59 -11.71
C LEU A 732 -23.12 -4.89 -12.35
N LEU A 733 -23.10 -4.69 -13.67
CA LEU A 733 -21.91 -4.35 -14.45
C LEU A 733 -21.81 -2.88 -14.82
N TYR A 734 -22.93 -2.11 -14.81
CA TYR A 734 -22.89 -0.71 -15.22
C TYR A 734 -22.11 0.18 -14.26
N THR A 735 -21.81 1.39 -14.70
CA THR A 735 -20.95 2.38 -14.04
C THR A 735 -21.10 2.40 -12.51
N PRO A 736 -20.02 2.52 -11.74
CA PRO A 736 -20.08 2.66 -10.29
C PRO A 736 -20.74 3.99 -9.89
N CYS A 737 -21.06 4.17 -8.60
CA CYS A 737 -21.69 5.39 -8.09
C CYS A 737 -20.77 6.61 -8.26
N VAL A 738 -21.34 7.81 -8.21
CA VAL A 738 -20.62 9.09 -8.38
C VAL A 738 -19.44 9.22 -7.41
N ALA A 739 -19.59 8.77 -6.16
CA ALA A 739 -18.51 8.78 -5.19
C ALA A 739 -17.30 7.92 -5.62
N ALA A 740 -17.57 6.75 -6.22
CA ALA A 740 -16.51 5.88 -6.74
C ALA A 740 -15.83 6.50 -7.97
N ILE A 741 -16.59 7.11 -8.88
CA ILE A 741 -16.03 7.84 -10.04
C ILE A 741 -15.18 9.04 -9.58
N ALA A 742 -15.63 9.79 -8.58
CA ALA A 742 -14.83 10.87 -7.99
C ALA A 742 -13.50 10.35 -7.43
N SER A 743 -13.51 9.18 -6.77
CA SER A 743 -12.29 8.53 -6.27
C SER A 743 -11.39 8.09 -7.43
N ILE A 744 -11.93 7.48 -8.48
CA ILE A 744 -11.18 7.10 -9.69
C ILE A 744 -10.60 8.33 -10.39
N LYS A 745 -11.37 9.42 -10.50
CA LYS A 745 -10.90 10.71 -11.06
C LYS A 745 -9.68 11.25 -10.31
N ARG A 746 -9.69 11.14 -8.99
CA ARG A 746 -8.58 11.59 -8.15
C ARG A 746 -7.33 10.72 -8.33
N GLU A 747 -7.50 9.39 -8.42
CA GLU A 747 -6.39 8.45 -8.50
C GLU A 747 -5.77 8.35 -9.91
N LEU A 748 -6.59 8.43 -10.94
CA LEU A 748 -6.16 8.21 -12.34
C LEU A 748 -6.35 9.45 -13.25
N GLY A 749 -7.06 10.47 -12.77
CA GLY A 749 -7.39 11.65 -13.56
C GLY A 749 -8.71 11.56 -14.33
N GLN A 750 -9.13 12.70 -14.89
CA GLN A 750 -10.46 12.86 -15.52
C GLN A 750 -10.67 11.95 -16.73
N ARG A 751 -9.64 11.77 -17.58
CA ARG A 751 -9.74 10.95 -18.80
C ARG A 751 -10.08 9.49 -18.48
N TRP A 752 -9.41 8.92 -17.47
CA TRP A 752 -9.68 7.56 -17.01
C TRP A 752 -11.04 7.42 -16.34
N ALA A 753 -11.48 8.39 -15.55
CA ALA A 753 -12.79 8.37 -14.91
C ALA A 753 -13.93 8.35 -15.96
N ILE A 754 -13.85 9.19 -16.98
CA ILE A 754 -14.83 9.18 -18.09
C ILE A 754 -14.72 7.85 -18.87
N GLY A 755 -13.52 7.37 -19.14
CA GLY A 755 -13.29 6.09 -19.80
C GLY A 755 -13.95 4.92 -19.07
N VAL A 756 -13.85 4.88 -17.73
CA VAL A 756 -14.51 3.84 -16.90
C VAL A 756 -16.03 3.90 -17.03
N VAL A 757 -16.63 5.09 -16.95
CA VAL A 757 -18.10 5.24 -17.10
C VAL A 757 -18.57 4.69 -18.43
N VAL A 758 -17.96 5.13 -19.53
CA VAL A 758 -18.34 4.71 -20.87
C VAL A 758 -18.12 3.21 -21.07
N TRP A 759 -16.94 2.73 -20.70
CA TRP A 759 -16.54 1.33 -20.90
C TRP A 759 -17.44 0.35 -20.12
N GLN A 760 -17.73 0.66 -18.87
CA GLN A 760 -18.61 -0.18 -18.05
C GLN A 760 -20.06 -0.16 -18.52
N CYS A 761 -20.58 0.98 -18.98
CA CYS A 761 -21.91 1.02 -19.60
C CYS A 761 -21.97 0.15 -20.85
N VAL A 762 -20.93 0.17 -21.70
CA VAL A 762 -20.85 -0.69 -22.89
C VAL A 762 -20.80 -2.17 -22.51
N ILE A 763 -19.96 -2.56 -21.55
CA ILE A 763 -19.88 -3.95 -21.09
C ILE A 763 -21.20 -4.41 -20.49
N ALA A 764 -21.83 -3.58 -19.66
CA ALA A 764 -23.12 -3.88 -19.04
C ALA A 764 -24.20 -4.07 -20.08
N TRP A 765 -24.23 -3.21 -21.10
CA TRP A 765 -25.19 -3.29 -22.19
C TRP A 765 -25.01 -4.57 -22.99
N LEU A 766 -23.76 -4.91 -23.39
CA LEU A 766 -23.46 -6.14 -24.14
C LEU A 766 -23.78 -7.41 -23.33
N ALA A 767 -23.45 -7.44 -22.06
CA ALA A 767 -23.74 -8.57 -21.19
C ALA A 767 -25.27 -8.75 -20.97
N ALA A 768 -25.99 -7.66 -20.73
CA ALA A 768 -27.44 -7.68 -20.55
C ALA A 768 -28.14 -8.06 -21.86
N PHE A 769 -27.65 -7.57 -23.00
CA PHE A 769 -28.16 -7.96 -24.35
C PHE A 769 -27.94 -9.46 -24.59
N ALA A 770 -26.76 -9.99 -24.27
CA ALA A 770 -26.49 -11.42 -24.41
C ALA A 770 -27.46 -12.27 -23.56
N VAL A 771 -27.72 -11.86 -22.32
CA VAL A 771 -28.69 -12.54 -21.42
C VAL A 771 -30.11 -12.48 -22.02
N HIS A 772 -30.54 -11.30 -22.49
CA HIS A 772 -31.85 -11.14 -23.11
C HIS A 772 -31.98 -11.97 -24.38
N LEU A 773 -30.97 -11.96 -25.25
CA LEU A 773 -30.94 -12.72 -26.49
C LEU A 773 -30.98 -14.24 -26.22
N ILE A 774 -30.12 -14.76 -25.32
CA ILE A 774 -30.10 -16.18 -24.97
C ILE A 774 -31.45 -16.59 -24.37
N GLY A 775 -32.01 -15.79 -23.45
CA GLY A 775 -33.29 -16.08 -22.83
C GLY A 775 -34.49 -15.98 -23.76
N SER A 776 -34.39 -15.23 -24.87
CA SER A 776 -35.44 -15.19 -25.90
C SER A 776 -35.47 -16.42 -26.82
N PHE A 777 -34.38 -17.21 -26.85
CA PHE A 777 -34.29 -18.46 -27.59
C PHE A 777 -34.59 -19.69 -26.71
N LEU A 778 -34.58 -19.56 -25.41
CA LEU A 778 -34.95 -20.61 -24.43
C LEU A 778 -36.43 -20.53 -24.08
#